data_f137c1795819d553577fef0c29ad14ef
#
_entry.id   f137c1795819d553577fef0c29ad14ef
#
_cell.length_a   1.000
_cell.length_b   1.000
_cell.length_c   1.000
_cell.angle_alpha   90.00
_cell.angle_beta   90.00
_cell.angle_gamma   90.00
#
_symmetry.space_group_name_H-M   'P 1'
#
loop_
_entity.id
_entity.type
_entity.pdbx_description
1 polymer ?
#
loop_
_entity_poly.entity_id
_entity_poly.type
_entity_poly.pdbx_seq_one_letter_code
_entity_poly.pdbx_strand_id
1 'polypeptide(L)'
;MTAFDFSDIEAFLDCHPDLFEEYLVRKAKCDQVSRWLKEHQPSKVSSVEEKRGAAMDPLWPTSADGLRRRSSHMELRRNFARSKATTAHWTYDEHVSLSEHESQSSMRRRALLRKASSLPPTTAHILSALLESRVNVPQYASSAIDYKYRLKETNEREFFLELVKDISNELDLTNLSYKILINVCILVDADRCSLFLVEGPPHKRTLVSKFFDVHSGTTVRPSSSTLNSNEVQVPWGKGIIGYVAEHGETVNISNAYEDHRFSDEIDKLTGYKTQSILCMAICNSDGEVIGVVQAINKNPIGTPFTEDDEKVLQMYLPFCGISISNAKLFSESRKEYERSRALLEVVNDLFEEQTDLEKIVRKIMQRALTLLQCERCSVLLLEDIDSPVVKFSKTFELMSPLCNVDRDISAHISMEKLSCSDWLINNSIAELVASTGLPVNISDVCQDPRFDAEADQASGFHIRSVLCVPIWNRTHQIIGVAQILNRLDRKTFDDADQRLFEAFVIFCGLGINNTMMYNQVKKTWAKQSVALDMLSYHATCSKVEVDRLKAAKIPLSSELGIDEFHFNDFSLDNDAMITASLRMFLELGVVQKFKIDYEVLCRWLLTVRKNYRTVAYHNWRHAFNVSQCMFVMITTASFQDVLSDAEILALMVGCLCHDLDHRGTNNAFQAKTGSALALLYGTSATLEHHHFNHAVMILQSEGHNIFANLSSKEYSNMMQLLKQAILSTDLTLHFDFNVINRSMLMTACDLGAVTRPWKISKQVAELVTSEFFEQGDRERSELKLIPAAIFDRNRKDELPALQLEWIDGICKPLYQALLKLNRKLQPMMDGIDANRKKWQDLCSSYQQTCRASDDADALFH
;
A
#
# COMPACT_ATOMS: atom_id res chain seq x y z
N MET A 1 -13.80 14.88 -21.67
CA MET A 1 -12.35 15.07 -21.95
C MET A 1 -11.98 14.09 -23.03
N THR A 2 -11.51 14.61 -24.18
CA THR A 2 -11.10 13.80 -25.33
C THR A 2 -9.91 12.94 -24.93
N ALA A 3 -9.99 11.65 -25.22
CA ALA A 3 -8.87 10.73 -25.08
C ALA A 3 -7.66 11.33 -25.84
N PHE A 4 -6.51 11.44 -25.17
CA PHE A 4 -5.26 11.73 -25.87
C PHE A 4 -5.01 10.56 -26.82
N ASP A 5 -5.09 10.82 -28.11
CA ASP A 5 -4.73 9.86 -29.11
C ASP A 5 -3.21 9.72 -29.14
N PHE A 6 -2.71 8.55 -29.56
CA PHE A 6 -1.26 8.31 -29.65
C PHE A 6 -0.57 9.34 -30.56
N SER A 7 -1.29 9.86 -31.56
CA SER A 7 -0.86 10.95 -32.46
C SER A 7 -0.64 12.28 -31.72
N ASP A 8 -1.39 12.57 -30.65
CA ASP A 8 -1.20 13.80 -29.85
C ASP A 8 0.06 13.72 -28.99
N ILE A 9 0.40 12.50 -28.53
CA ILE A 9 1.63 12.23 -27.79
C ILE A 9 2.85 12.30 -28.73
N GLU A 10 2.77 11.75 -29.92
CA GLU A 10 3.82 11.87 -30.95
C GLU A 10 4.07 13.34 -31.31
N ALA A 11 3.02 14.09 -31.61
CA ALA A 11 3.13 15.51 -31.91
C ALA A 11 3.73 16.33 -30.75
N PHE A 12 3.41 15.99 -29.51
CA PHE A 12 4.00 16.63 -28.34
C PHE A 12 5.49 16.29 -28.19
N LEU A 13 5.88 15.04 -28.41
CA LEU A 13 7.27 14.59 -28.31
C LEU A 13 8.12 15.18 -29.47
N ASP A 14 7.57 15.30 -30.67
CA ASP A 14 8.23 15.94 -31.80
C ASP A 14 8.45 17.44 -31.58
N CYS A 15 7.56 18.11 -30.86
CA CYS A 15 7.72 19.50 -30.45
C CYS A 15 8.70 19.69 -29.28
N HIS A 16 9.02 18.64 -28.53
CA HIS A 16 9.87 18.71 -27.33
C HIS A 16 10.92 17.61 -27.31
N PRO A 17 11.84 17.58 -28.29
CA PRO A 17 12.85 16.50 -28.41
C PRO A 17 13.75 16.39 -27.19
N ASP A 18 14.06 17.51 -26.51
CA ASP A 18 14.91 17.54 -25.32
C ASP A 18 14.27 16.78 -24.11
N LEU A 19 12.95 16.84 -23.96
CA LEU A 19 12.22 16.11 -22.90
C LEU A 19 12.17 14.61 -23.18
N PHE A 20 12.08 14.22 -24.46
CA PHE A 20 12.12 12.83 -24.88
C PHE A 20 13.51 12.22 -24.68
N GLU A 21 14.56 12.95 -25.02
CA GLU A 21 15.94 12.54 -24.81
C GLU A 21 16.26 12.38 -23.33
N GLU A 22 15.83 13.30 -22.48
CA GLU A 22 15.97 13.22 -21.02
C GLU A 22 15.20 12.03 -20.44
N TYR A 23 14.00 11.72 -20.94
CA TYR A 23 13.21 10.55 -20.54
C TYR A 23 13.91 9.23 -20.92
N LEU A 24 14.40 9.12 -22.18
CA LEU A 24 15.14 7.94 -22.65
C LEU A 24 16.41 7.68 -21.83
N VAL A 25 17.17 8.72 -21.52
CA VAL A 25 18.41 8.62 -20.73
C VAL A 25 18.12 8.18 -19.28
N ARG A 26 16.98 8.57 -18.72
CA ARG A 26 16.62 8.26 -17.32
C ARG A 26 15.91 6.92 -17.12
N LYS A 27 15.11 6.47 -18.08
CA LYS A 27 14.14 5.38 -17.87
C LYS A 27 14.28 4.20 -18.82
N ALA A 28 14.84 4.37 -20.01
CA ALA A 28 14.94 3.27 -20.96
C ALA A 28 16.06 2.28 -20.59
N LYS A 29 15.74 0.99 -20.57
CA LYS A 29 16.74 -0.06 -20.38
C LYS A 29 17.56 -0.22 -21.64
N CYS A 30 18.87 -0.42 -21.53
CA CYS A 30 19.81 -0.58 -22.65
C CYS A 30 19.33 -1.57 -23.73
N ASP A 31 18.68 -2.65 -23.33
CA ASP A 31 18.19 -3.69 -24.26
C ASP A 31 16.98 -3.20 -25.09
N GLN A 32 16.15 -2.33 -24.56
CA GLN A 32 14.99 -1.76 -25.27
C GLN A 32 15.44 -0.72 -26.27
N VAL A 33 16.38 0.14 -25.90
CA VAL A 33 16.97 1.15 -26.79
C VAL A 33 17.76 0.47 -27.92
N SER A 34 18.51 -0.59 -27.63
CA SER A 34 19.27 -1.35 -28.62
C SER A 34 18.38 -2.08 -29.64
N ARG A 35 17.19 -2.55 -29.21
CA ARG A 35 16.21 -3.18 -30.09
C ARG A 35 15.55 -2.15 -31.00
N TRP A 36 15.12 -1.04 -30.42
CA TRP A 36 14.52 0.08 -31.17
C TRP A 36 15.49 0.66 -32.22
N LEU A 37 16.77 0.86 -31.86
CA LEU A 37 17.80 1.32 -32.80
C LEU A 37 18.06 0.34 -33.94
N LYS A 38 17.94 -0.98 -33.70
CA LYS A 38 18.07 -1.99 -34.76
C LYS A 38 16.89 -2.00 -35.72
N GLU A 39 15.67 -1.71 -35.23
CA GLU A 39 14.45 -1.69 -36.06
C GLU A 39 14.30 -0.42 -36.91
N HIS A 40 14.94 0.70 -36.49
CA HIS A 40 14.79 2.02 -37.12
C HIS A 40 16.08 2.53 -37.80
N GLN A 41 17.06 1.64 -38.10
CA GLN A 41 18.18 2.03 -38.94
C GLN A 41 17.71 2.16 -40.40
N PRO A 42 17.94 3.30 -41.11
CA PRO A 42 17.61 3.41 -42.52
C PRO A 42 18.49 2.46 -43.33
N SER A 43 17.83 1.59 -44.09
CA SER A 43 18.48 0.66 -45.02
C SER A 43 19.36 1.38 -46.01
N LYS A 44 20.67 1.27 -45.88
CA LYS A 44 21.61 1.63 -46.95
C LYS A 44 21.61 0.53 -47.98
N VAL A 45 21.29 0.94 -49.20
CA VAL A 45 21.31 0.17 -50.43
C VAL A 45 22.65 -0.49 -50.67
N SER A 46 22.55 -1.73 -51.10
CA SER A 46 23.48 -2.70 -51.64
C SER A 46 24.74 -2.19 -52.35
N SER A 47 25.90 -2.82 -52.12
CA SER A 47 26.70 -3.45 -53.16
C SER A 47 27.86 -4.29 -52.59
N VAL A 48 27.77 -5.60 -52.84
CA VAL A 48 28.76 -6.55 -53.41
C VAL A 48 30.07 -6.85 -52.70
N GLU A 49 30.22 -8.16 -52.40
CA GLU A 49 31.40 -9.07 -52.42
C GLU A 49 32.39 -9.06 -51.27
N GLU A 50 32.39 -10.17 -50.64
CA GLU A 50 33.23 -11.40 -50.63
C GLU A 50 34.47 -11.42 -49.70
N LYS A 51 34.47 -12.45 -48.90
CA LYS A 51 35.55 -13.37 -48.44
C LYS A 51 36.52 -12.99 -47.30
N ARG A 52 36.48 -13.92 -46.34
CA ARG A 52 37.59 -14.54 -45.57
C ARG A 52 38.28 -13.83 -44.40
N GLY A 53 38.04 -14.39 -43.25
CA GLY A 53 39.13 -15.02 -42.49
C GLY A 53 39.76 -14.22 -41.36
N ALA A 54 39.73 -14.83 -40.21
CA ALA A 54 40.71 -14.79 -39.12
C ALA A 54 40.64 -13.67 -38.08
N ALA A 55 40.64 -14.15 -36.89
CA ALA A 55 40.77 -13.48 -35.60
C ALA A 55 41.86 -12.40 -35.52
N MET A 56 41.60 -11.32 -34.86
CA MET A 56 42.46 -10.63 -33.90
C MET A 56 41.79 -9.43 -33.27
N ASP A 57 42.07 -9.23 -31.99
CA ASP A 57 41.59 -8.11 -31.15
C ASP A 57 41.89 -6.74 -31.76
N PRO A 58 41.00 -5.74 -31.55
CA PRO A 58 41.33 -4.35 -31.81
C PRO A 58 41.67 -3.58 -30.54
N LEU A 59 42.87 -3.01 -30.58
CA LEU A 59 43.36 -1.94 -29.75
C LEU A 59 42.43 -0.72 -29.75
N TRP A 60 42.23 -0.16 -28.58
CA TRP A 60 41.54 1.11 -28.35
C TRP A 60 42.48 2.30 -28.62
N PRO A 61 42.00 3.38 -29.27
CA PRO A 61 42.71 4.64 -29.27
C PRO A 61 42.32 5.50 -28.06
N THR A 62 43.28 5.89 -27.31
CA THR A 62 43.19 6.85 -26.21
C THR A 62 43.07 8.27 -26.75
N SER A 63 41.96 8.96 -26.54
CA SER A 63 41.91 10.40 -26.62
C SER A 63 41.56 11.00 -25.25
N ALA A 64 42.32 12.02 -24.87
CA ALA A 64 42.31 12.65 -23.54
C ALA A 64 41.00 13.40 -23.17
N ASP A 65 40.09 13.59 -24.11
CA ASP A 65 38.83 14.33 -23.91
C ASP A 65 37.71 13.51 -23.28
N GLY A 66 37.73 12.17 -23.36
CA GLY A 66 36.74 11.29 -22.75
C GLY A 66 36.84 11.20 -21.22
N LEU A 67 38.02 11.45 -20.66
CA LEU A 67 38.28 11.38 -19.21
C LEU A 67 37.75 12.60 -18.43
N ARG A 68 37.71 13.79 -19.05
CA ARG A 68 37.18 15.01 -18.40
C ARG A 68 35.65 14.97 -18.22
N ARG A 69 34.90 14.38 -19.15
CA ARG A 69 33.45 14.25 -19.05
C ARG A 69 33.00 13.19 -18.00
N ARG A 70 33.77 12.11 -17.82
CA ARG A 70 33.46 11.10 -16.79
C ARG A 70 33.72 11.59 -15.36
N SER A 71 34.73 12.45 -15.16
CA SER A 71 35.04 13.04 -13.85
C SER A 71 33.93 13.96 -13.36
N SER A 72 33.37 14.81 -14.24
CA SER A 72 32.26 15.72 -13.85
C SER A 72 30.99 14.99 -13.46
N HIS A 73 30.67 13.83 -14.09
CA HIS A 73 29.50 13.03 -13.78
C HIS A 73 29.62 12.26 -12.46
N MET A 74 30.83 11.82 -12.09
CA MET A 74 31.10 11.21 -10.79
C MET A 74 31.05 12.24 -9.64
N GLU A 75 31.51 13.44 -9.88
CA GLU A 75 31.46 14.54 -8.90
C GLU A 75 30.03 15.03 -8.65
N LEU A 76 29.19 15.07 -9.68
CA LEU A 76 27.77 15.35 -9.57
C LEU A 76 27.03 14.27 -8.75
N ARG A 77 27.32 12.98 -8.96
CA ARG A 77 26.75 11.89 -8.16
C ARG A 77 27.20 11.90 -6.71
N ARG A 78 28.47 12.22 -6.42
CA ARG A 78 28.98 12.37 -5.05
C ARG A 78 28.35 13.56 -4.33
N ASN A 79 28.14 14.67 -5.02
CA ASN A 79 27.49 15.86 -4.45
C ASN A 79 25.98 15.65 -4.22
N PHE A 80 25.30 14.84 -5.05
CA PHE A 80 23.91 14.46 -4.84
C PHE A 80 23.73 13.49 -3.65
N ALA A 81 24.65 12.55 -3.43
CA ALA A 81 24.67 11.66 -2.29
C ALA A 81 24.94 12.41 -0.97
N ARG A 82 25.83 13.43 -1.00
CA ARG A 82 26.09 14.29 0.16
C ARG A 82 24.93 15.21 0.53
N SER A 83 24.12 15.66 -0.42
CA SER A 83 22.95 16.50 -0.13
C SER A 83 21.78 15.71 0.52
N LYS A 84 21.69 14.40 0.27
CA LYS A 84 20.70 13.51 0.95
C LYS A 84 21.08 13.18 2.40
N ALA A 85 22.38 13.16 2.71
CA ALA A 85 22.85 12.83 4.07
C ALA A 85 22.70 14.00 5.06
N THR A 86 22.54 15.24 4.59
CA THR A 86 22.43 16.44 5.44
C THR A 86 20.99 16.83 5.77
N THR A 87 19.98 16.14 5.25
CA THR A 87 18.56 16.43 5.52
C THR A 87 17.96 15.61 6.67
N ALA A 88 18.72 14.73 7.31
CA ALA A 88 18.20 13.77 8.30
C ALA A 88 18.41 14.13 9.78
N HIS A 89 19.05 15.27 10.11
CA HIS A 89 19.23 15.67 11.52
C HIS A 89 19.03 17.18 11.71
N TRP A 90 17.85 17.57 12.14
CA TRP A 90 17.59 18.83 12.79
C TRP A 90 16.69 18.60 14.01
N THR A 91 17.29 18.37 15.14
CA THR A 91 16.73 18.69 16.46
C THR A 91 17.33 20.02 16.92
N TYR A 92 16.44 20.86 17.42
CA TYR A 92 16.73 22.19 17.98
C TYR A 92 17.73 22.10 19.14
N ASP A 93 18.77 22.92 19.05
CA ASP A 93 19.49 23.44 20.25
C ASP A 93 19.68 24.94 20.07
N GLU A 94 19.02 25.70 20.94
CA GLU A 94 19.25 27.14 21.14
C GLU A 94 20.55 27.32 21.95
N HIS A 95 21.46 28.06 21.43
CA HIS A 95 22.58 28.84 21.97
C HIS A 95 23.87 28.65 21.16
N VAL A 96 24.06 29.44 20.13
CA VAL A 96 25.42 29.78 19.61
C VAL A 96 25.42 31.18 18.99
N SER A 97 26.46 31.87 19.24
CA SER A 97 26.78 33.29 19.06
C SER A 97 26.71 33.83 17.61
N LEU A 98 26.46 35.14 17.52
CA LEU A 98 26.24 35.96 16.31
C LEU A 98 27.34 35.93 15.21
N SER A 99 28.48 35.28 15.37
CA SER A 99 29.56 35.23 14.37
C SER A 99 29.43 34.08 13.34
N GLU A 100 28.62 33.06 13.59
CA GLU A 100 28.46 31.93 12.65
C GLU A 100 27.34 32.13 11.60
N HIS A 101 26.47 33.10 11.79
CA HIS A 101 25.36 33.37 10.89
C HIS A 101 25.74 33.89 9.51
N GLU A 102 26.84 34.62 9.37
CA GLU A 102 27.30 35.16 8.08
C GLU A 102 27.89 34.08 7.17
N SER A 103 28.54 33.07 7.72
CA SER A 103 29.14 32.00 6.92
C SER A 103 28.10 30.98 6.40
N GLN A 104 27.03 30.69 7.15
CA GLN A 104 25.96 29.80 6.74
C GLN A 104 25.02 30.42 5.66
N SER A 105 24.76 31.71 5.74
CA SER A 105 24.00 32.44 4.72
C SER A 105 24.74 32.47 3.37
N SER A 106 26.05 32.65 3.38
CA SER A 106 26.89 32.65 2.19
C SER A 106 27.00 31.26 1.55
N MET A 107 27.04 30.18 2.32
CA MET A 107 27.05 28.81 1.81
C MET A 107 25.69 28.38 1.22
N ARG A 108 24.58 28.79 1.83
CA ARG A 108 23.24 28.59 1.27
C ARG A 108 23.04 29.36 -0.03
N ARG A 109 23.54 30.59 -0.10
CA ARG A 109 23.53 31.41 -1.32
C ARG A 109 24.33 30.77 -2.46
N ARG A 110 25.53 30.26 -2.19
CA ARG A 110 26.35 29.52 -3.17
C ARG A 110 25.72 28.22 -3.64
N ALA A 111 25.00 27.50 -2.75
CA ALA A 111 24.29 26.27 -3.10
C ALA A 111 23.07 26.56 -4.00
N LEU A 112 22.33 27.64 -3.75
CA LEU A 112 21.19 28.08 -4.55
C LEU A 112 21.61 28.63 -5.91
N LEU A 113 22.72 29.39 -5.99
CA LEU A 113 23.31 29.88 -7.25
C LEU A 113 23.84 28.72 -8.13
N ARG A 114 24.35 27.65 -7.53
CA ARG A 114 24.74 26.44 -8.28
C ARG A 114 23.53 25.65 -8.81
N LYS A 115 22.37 25.69 -8.13
CA LYS A 115 21.10 25.14 -8.65
C LYS A 115 20.53 26.01 -9.77
N ALA A 116 20.70 27.33 -9.70
CA ALA A 116 20.24 28.25 -10.74
C ALA A 116 20.97 28.07 -12.09
N SER A 117 22.24 27.66 -12.06
CA SER A 117 23.03 27.42 -13.29
C SER A 117 22.64 26.16 -14.08
N SER A 118 21.77 25.30 -13.52
CA SER A 118 21.23 24.13 -14.22
C SER A 118 19.82 24.33 -14.75
N LEU A 119 19.26 25.52 -14.65
CA LEU A 119 17.93 25.88 -15.12
C LEU A 119 17.99 26.60 -16.47
N PRO A 120 16.91 26.58 -17.28
CA PRO A 120 16.83 27.39 -18.49
C PRO A 120 17.14 28.88 -18.21
N PRO A 121 17.75 29.61 -19.15
CA PRO A 121 18.22 30.99 -18.93
C PRO A 121 17.15 31.93 -18.38
N THR A 122 15.90 31.81 -18.86
CA THR A 122 14.75 32.60 -18.38
C THR A 122 14.39 32.33 -16.93
N THR A 123 14.42 31.06 -16.50
CA THR A 123 14.10 30.65 -15.12
C THR A 123 15.25 31.00 -14.17
N ALA A 124 16.48 30.94 -14.64
CA ALA A 124 17.68 31.34 -13.88
C ALA A 124 17.70 32.83 -13.62
N HIS A 125 17.30 33.67 -14.59
CA HIS A 125 17.15 35.12 -14.44
C HIS A 125 16.06 35.50 -13.43
N ILE A 126 14.90 34.84 -13.48
CA ILE A 126 13.80 35.09 -12.55
C ILE A 126 14.22 34.66 -11.13
N LEU A 127 14.92 33.52 -10.98
CA LEU A 127 15.40 33.05 -9.68
C LEU A 127 16.51 33.94 -9.10
N SER A 128 17.40 34.46 -9.96
CA SER A 128 18.43 35.44 -9.57
C SER A 128 17.81 36.76 -9.10
N ALA A 129 16.83 37.30 -9.86
CA ALA A 129 16.10 38.49 -9.50
C ALA A 129 15.31 38.34 -8.18
N LEU A 130 14.69 37.17 -7.95
CA LEU A 130 14.01 36.86 -6.69
C LEU A 130 14.97 36.67 -5.49
N LEU A 131 16.18 36.18 -5.74
CA LEU A 131 17.22 36.04 -4.71
C LEU A 131 17.88 37.41 -4.39
N GLU A 132 18.05 38.25 -5.40
CA GLU A 132 18.58 39.60 -5.21
C GLU A 132 17.56 40.51 -4.49
N SER A 133 16.26 40.42 -4.81
CA SER A 133 15.20 41.16 -4.12
C SER A 133 15.06 40.76 -2.63
N ARG A 134 15.35 39.49 -2.27
CA ARG A 134 15.34 39.05 -0.87
C ARG A 134 16.55 39.50 -0.04
N VAL A 135 17.64 39.94 -0.67
CA VAL A 135 18.86 40.33 0.04
C VAL A 135 18.83 41.80 0.44
N ASN A 136 17.99 42.61 -0.21
CA ASN A 136 17.84 44.04 0.01
C ASN A 136 16.48 44.42 0.66
N VAL A 137 15.87 43.54 1.46
CA VAL A 137 14.78 44.00 2.35
C VAL A 137 15.42 44.71 3.53
N PRO A 138 15.41 46.05 3.62
CA PRO A 138 15.74 46.72 4.86
C PRO A 138 14.70 46.27 5.87
N GLN A 139 15.16 45.72 7.02
CA GLN A 139 14.27 45.64 8.18
C GLN A 139 13.71 47.06 8.35
N TYR A 140 12.37 47.22 8.33
CA TYR A 140 11.73 48.48 8.56
C TYR A 140 12.06 48.98 9.98
N ALA A 141 13.17 49.63 10.08
CA ALA A 141 13.47 50.44 11.23
C ALA A 141 12.68 51.77 11.07
N SER A 142 12.37 52.40 12.18
CA SER A 142 11.84 53.80 12.18
C SER A 142 12.56 54.73 11.23
N SER A 143 13.83 54.46 10.90
CA SER A 143 14.64 55.08 9.91
C SER A 143 14.09 55.05 8.46
N ALA A 144 13.29 54.04 8.06
CA ALA A 144 12.77 53.95 6.68
C ALA A 144 11.54 54.86 6.50
N ILE A 145 10.72 55.00 7.53
CA ILE A 145 9.59 55.95 7.57
C ILE A 145 10.15 57.38 7.62
N ASP A 146 11.13 57.65 8.46
CA ASP A 146 11.82 58.93 8.55
C ASP A 146 12.50 59.32 7.23
N TYR A 147 13.09 58.36 6.51
CA TYR A 147 13.66 58.54 5.19
C TYR A 147 12.58 58.96 4.17
N LYS A 148 11.41 58.30 4.17
CA LYS A 148 10.29 58.64 3.25
C LYS A 148 9.74 60.04 3.51
N TYR A 149 9.62 60.44 4.77
CA TYR A 149 9.23 61.82 5.09
C TYR A 149 10.25 62.87 4.63
N ARG A 150 11.56 62.65 4.84
CA ARG A 150 12.63 63.51 4.33
C ARG A 150 12.61 63.59 2.79
N LEU A 151 12.38 62.45 2.13
CA LEU A 151 12.30 62.41 0.68
C LEU A 151 11.09 63.16 0.14
N LYS A 152 9.95 63.13 0.83
CA LYS A 152 8.75 63.89 0.51
C LYS A 152 9.03 65.41 0.52
N GLU A 153 9.83 65.91 1.50
CA GLU A 153 10.20 67.30 1.65
C GLU A 153 11.26 67.75 0.61
N THR A 154 12.12 66.87 0.15
CA THR A 154 13.29 67.24 -0.68
C THR A 154 13.07 66.97 -2.17
N ASN A 155 12.38 65.88 -2.57
CA ASN A 155 12.17 65.48 -3.97
C ASN A 155 10.88 64.65 -4.15
N GLU A 156 9.80 65.31 -4.45
CA GLU A 156 8.45 64.72 -4.58
C GLU A 156 8.38 63.62 -5.67
N ARG A 157 9.09 63.77 -6.78
CA ARG A 157 9.11 62.75 -7.86
C ARG A 157 9.81 61.45 -7.45
N GLU A 158 10.95 61.61 -6.82
CA GLU A 158 11.72 60.44 -6.34
C GLU A 158 10.98 59.75 -5.17
N PHE A 159 10.32 60.54 -4.31
CA PHE A 159 9.45 60.02 -3.27
C PHE A 159 8.32 59.16 -3.82
N PHE A 160 7.58 59.66 -4.85
CA PHE A 160 6.50 58.91 -5.45
C PHE A 160 6.98 57.60 -6.12
N LEU A 161 8.11 57.63 -6.83
CA LEU A 161 8.72 56.45 -7.44
C LEU A 161 9.13 55.42 -6.38
N GLU A 162 9.66 55.86 -5.25
CA GLU A 162 10.04 54.94 -4.15
C GLU A 162 8.81 54.27 -3.51
N LEU A 163 7.70 54.96 -3.35
CA LEU A 163 6.44 54.41 -2.89
C LEU A 163 5.88 53.35 -3.85
N VAL A 164 5.89 53.64 -5.16
CA VAL A 164 5.44 52.68 -6.19
C VAL A 164 6.36 51.45 -6.22
N LYS A 165 7.68 51.64 -6.14
CA LYS A 165 8.68 50.57 -6.13
C LYS A 165 8.52 49.68 -4.90
N ASP A 166 8.19 50.26 -3.75
CA ASP A 166 8.00 49.51 -2.49
C ASP A 166 6.83 48.53 -2.55
N ILE A 167 5.73 48.88 -3.20
CA ILE A 167 4.55 47.99 -3.34
C ILE A 167 4.67 47.05 -4.54
N SER A 168 5.34 47.44 -5.64
CA SER A 168 5.44 46.62 -6.84
C SER A 168 6.24 45.33 -6.68
N ASN A 169 7.14 45.27 -5.70
CA ASN A 169 7.98 44.12 -5.41
C ASN A 169 7.41 43.20 -4.30
N GLU A 170 6.29 43.55 -3.70
CA GLU A 170 5.67 42.78 -2.60
C GLU A 170 4.58 41.88 -3.16
N LEU A 171 4.76 40.59 -2.97
CA LEU A 171 3.85 39.52 -3.44
C LEU A 171 3.04 38.86 -2.28
N ASP A 172 3.41 39.14 -1.05
CA ASP A 172 2.58 38.76 0.11
C ASP A 172 1.49 39.80 0.34
N LEU A 173 0.23 39.38 0.17
CA LEU A 173 -0.93 40.28 0.26
C LEU A 173 -1.04 41.00 1.62
N THR A 174 -0.59 40.36 2.69
CA THR A 174 -0.62 40.92 4.05
C THR A 174 0.41 42.03 4.20
N ASN A 175 1.66 41.77 3.81
CA ASN A 175 2.72 42.77 3.81
C ASN A 175 2.43 43.92 2.83
N LEU A 176 1.90 43.59 1.65
CA LEU A 176 1.49 44.57 0.63
C LEU A 176 0.42 45.53 1.21
N SER A 177 -0.63 44.98 1.83
CA SER A 177 -1.71 45.79 2.42
C SER A 177 -1.17 46.74 3.49
N TYR A 178 -0.26 46.28 4.36
CA TYR A 178 0.39 47.12 5.34
C TYR A 178 1.23 48.22 4.73
N LYS A 179 2.04 47.93 3.69
CA LYS A 179 2.84 48.94 2.96
C LYS A 179 1.97 49.99 2.28
N ILE A 180 0.87 49.57 1.65
CA ILE A 180 -0.10 50.48 1.03
C ILE A 180 -0.62 51.48 2.08
N LEU A 181 -1.03 51.00 3.25
CA LEU A 181 -1.57 51.82 4.31
C LEU A 181 -0.57 52.83 4.86
N ILE A 182 0.67 52.42 5.12
CA ILE A 182 1.75 53.31 5.55
C ILE A 182 2.01 54.39 4.47
N ASN A 183 2.08 53.99 3.22
CA ASN A 183 2.34 54.90 2.12
C ASN A 183 1.21 55.94 1.96
N VAL A 184 -0.06 55.49 2.10
CA VAL A 184 -1.22 56.39 2.07
C VAL A 184 -1.18 57.39 3.23
N CYS A 185 -0.89 56.90 4.48
CA CYS A 185 -0.73 57.83 5.64
C CYS A 185 0.31 58.91 5.37
N ILE A 186 1.48 58.57 4.78
CA ILE A 186 2.54 59.54 4.48
C ILE A 186 2.14 60.47 3.32
N LEU A 187 1.47 59.96 2.28
CA LEU A 187 1.08 60.75 1.11
C LEU A 187 0.19 61.91 1.46
N VAL A 188 -0.88 61.67 2.21
CA VAL A 188 -1.93 62.67 2.52
C VAL A 188 -1.88 63.17 3.96
N ASP A 189 -0.80 62.88 4.68
CA ASP A 189 -0.59 63.25 6.09
C ASP A 189 -1.76 62.86 7.00
N ALA A 190 -2.33 61.66 6.75
CA ALA A 190 -3.43 61.14 7.53
C ALA A 190 -2.95 60.58 8.87
N ASP A 191 -3.75 60.79 9.95
CA ASP A 191 -3.47 60.21 11.25
C ASP A 191 -3.64 58.69 11.24
N ARG A 192 -4.71 58.21 10.58
CA ARG A 192 -5.02 56.75 10.46
C ARG A 192 -5.48 56.41 9.04
N CYS A 193 -5.20 55.18 8.65
CA CYS A 193 -5.69 54.59 7.39
C CYS A 193 -6.17 53.14 7.59
N SER A 194 -7.17 52.75 6.79
CA SER A 194 -7.71 51.39 6.74
C SER A 194 -7.85 50.95 5.29
N LEU A 195 -7.58 49.65 5.03
CA LEU A 195 -7.73 49.04 3.70
C LEU A 195 -8.71 47.87 3.78
N PHE A 196 -9.71 47.93 2.91
CA PHE A 196 -10.72 46.87 2.78
C PHE A 196 -10.58 46.25 1.39
N LEU A 197 -10.46 44.92 1.34
CA LEU A 197 -10.39 44.17 0.10
C LEU A 197 -11.73 43.49 -0.19
N VAL A 198 -12.08 43.41 -1.47
CA VAL A 198 -13.32 42.74 -1.90
C VAL A 198 -13.10 41.25 -1.89
N GLU A 199 -14.00 40.52 -1.20
CA GLU A 199 -14.05 39.04 -1.16
C GLU A 199 -15.46 38.54 -1.52
N GLY A 200 -15.53 37.34 -2.05
CA GLY A 200 -16.77 36.65 -2.43
C GLY A 200 -17.16 36.80 -3.90
N PRO A 201 -18.12 35.96 -4.36
CA PRO A 201 -18.60 35.94 -5.74
C PRO A 201 -19.40 37.23 -6.07
N PRO A 202 -19.60 37.61 -7.35
CA PRO A 202 -20.24 38.86 -7.77
C PRO A 202 -21.61 39.12 -7.12
N HIS A 203 -22.37 38.08 -6.75
CA HIS A 203 -23.71 38.20 -6.15
C HIS A 203 -23.68 38.24 -4.60
N LYS A 204 -22.51 38.04 -3.99
CA LYS A 204 -22.34 37.99 -2.51
C LYS A 204 -20.99 38.60 -2.11
N ARG A 205 -20.71 39.82 -2.62
CA ARG A 205 -19.47 40.56 -2.32
C ARG A 205 -19.53 41.12 -0.89
N THR A 206 -18.42 41.02 -0.17
CA THR A 206 -18.18 41.63 1.13
C THR A 206 -16.83 42.30 1.14
N LEU A 207 -16.67 43.30 1.99
CA LEU A 207 -15.41 44.04 2.19
C LEU A 207 -14.76 43.53 3.49
N VAL A 208 -13.53 43.05 3.39
CA VAL A 208 -12.79 42.47 4.51
C VAL A 208 -11.51 43.26 4.76
N SER A 209 -11.28 43.69 6.00
CA SER A 209 -10.02 44.33 6.39
C SER A 209 -9.25 43.44 7.36
N LYS A 210 -8.00 43.17 7.00
CA LYS A 210 -7.02 42.49 7.87
C LYS A 210 -6.23 43.47 8.71
N PHE A 211 -6.16 44.72 8.30
CA PHE A 211 -5.48 45.84 8.99
C PHE A 211 -6.43 47.00 9.10
N PHE A 212 -6.97 47.16 10.25
CA PHE A 212 -7.84 48.31 10.60
C PHE A 212 -7.02 49.27 11.46
N ASP A 213 -7.15 50.59 11.16
CA ASP A 213 -6.63 51.65 11.98
C ASP A 213 -5.09 51.71 12.13
N VAL A 214 -4.37 51.71 10.97
CA VAL A 214 -2.91 51.81 10.93
C VAL A 214 -2.50 53.28 11.08
N HIS A 215 -1.56 53.55 11.99
CA HIS A 215 -0.98 54.88 12.24
C HIS A 215 0.40 55.01 11.62
N SER A 216 0.77 56.21 11.22
CA SER A 216 2.09 56.53 10.64
C SER A 216 3.27 56.27 11.61
N GLY A 217 3.00 56.17 12.91
CA GLY A 217 3.98 55.87 13.95
C GLY A 217 3.98 54.44 14.48
N THR A 218 3.18 53.54 13.91
CA THR A 218 3.04 52.16 14.42
C THR A 218 4.17 51.31 13.92
N THR A 219 5.09 50.92 14.79
CA THR A 219 6.02 49.80 14.57
C THR A 219 5.32 48.47 14.89
N VAL A 220 4.30 48.13 14.16
CA VAL A 220 3.68 46.81 14.29
C VAL A 220 4.39 45.83 13.34
N ARG A 221 5.22 44.97 13.94
CA ARG A 221 5.61 43.73 13.24
C ARG A 221 4.36 42.86 13.15
N PRO A 222 4.01 42.29 12.00
CA PRO A 222 3.05 41.21 11.94
C PRO A 222 3.66 40.03 12.73
N SER A 223 3.28 39.90 13.99
CA SER A 223 3.64 38.71 14.75
C SER A 223 2.79 37.57 14.21
N SER A 224 3.45 36.48 13.76
CA SER A 224 2.84 35.23 13.33
C SER A 224 2.00 34.50 14.42
N SER A 225 1.77 35.12 15.54
CA SER A 225 1.10 34.60 16.71
C SER A 225 -0.28 35.20 17.02
N THR A 226 -0.82 36.09 16.20
CA THR A 226 -2.20 36.59 16.36
C THR A 226 -3.09 36.18 15.21
N LEU A 227 -3.24 34.85 15.03
CA LEU A 227 -4.36 34.23 14.33
C LEU A 227 -5.59 34.22 15.24
N ASN A 228 -6.03 35.34 15.72
CA ASN A 228 -7.33 35.49 16.38
C ASN A 228 -8.11 36.64 15.72
N SER A 229 -8.93 36.27 14.77
CA SER A 229 -10.30 36.73 14.45
C SER A 229 -10.68 38.15 14.87
N ASN A 230 -9.97 39.17 14.39
CA ASN A 230 -10.51 40.51 14.33
C ASN A 230 -10.53 41.05 12.89
N GLU A 231 -11.01 40.23 11.97
CA GLU A 231 -11.32 40.72 10.63
C GLU A 231 -12.58 41.55 10.67
N VAL A 232 -12.44 42.85 10.35
CA VAL A 232 -13.58 43.74 10.23
C VAL A 232 -14.24 43.51 8.89
N GLN A 233 -15.48 43.05 8.88
CA GLN A 233 -16.27 42.83 7.68
C GLN A 233 -17.30 43.96 7.53
N VAL A 234 -17.33 44.57 6.35
CA VAL A 234 -18.32 45.62 5.98
C VAL A 234 -19.16 45.07 4.84
N PRO A 235 -20.51 45.08 4.97
CA PRO A 235 -21.40 44.69 3.88
C PRO A 235 -21.27 45.64 2.69
N TRP A 236 -21.41 45.12 1.48
CA TRP A 236 -21.45 45.87 0.24
C TRP A 236 -22.57 46.89 0.27
N GLY A 237 -22.29 48.13 -0.16
CA GLY A 237 -23.26 49.24 -0.18
C GLY A 237 -23.58 49.87 1.18
N LYS A 238 -23.04 49.37 2.33
CA LYS A 238 -23.31 49.92 3.65
C LYS A 238 -22.17 50.84 4.16
N GLY A 239 -22.55 51.97 4.74
CA GLY A 239 -21.61 52.96 5.25
C GLY A 239 -20.81 53.67 4.16
N ILE A 240 -19.83 54.49 4.55
CA ILE A 240 -18.99 55.26 3.60
C ILE A 240 -18.17 54.28 2.74
N ILE A 241 -17.56 53.28 3.35
CA ILE A 241 -16.69 52.29 2.67
C ILE A 241 -17.49 51.45 1.67
N GLY A 242 -18.66 50.94 2.08
CA GLY A 242 -19.54 50.16 1.23
C GLY A 242 -20.10 50.96 0.06
N TYR A 243 -20.43 52.22 0.28
CA TYR A 243 -20.86 53.17 -0.74
C TYR A 243 -19.77 53.36 -1.82
N VAL A 244 -18.52 53.61 -1.38
CA VAL A 244 -17.39 53.79 -2.30
C VAL A 244 -17.11 52.51 -3.08
N ALA A 245 -17.29 51.34 -2.44
CA ALA A 245 -17.13 50.05 -3.12
C ALA A 245 -18.18 49.83 -4.22
N GLU A 246 -19.42 50.24 -3.97
CA GLU A 246 -20.54 50.03 -4.89
C GLU A 246 -20.54 50.99 -6.07
N HIS A 247 -20.24 52.28 -5.80
CA HIS A 247 -20.33 53.36 -6.82
C HIS A 247 -18.99 53.71 -7.46
N GLY A 248 -17.85 53.32 -6.82
CA GLY A 248 -16.51 53.72 -7.31
C GLY A 248 -16.19 55.21 -7.13
N GLU A 249 -17.07 55.98 -6.49
CA GLU A 249 -16.94 57.45 -6.33
C GLU A 249 -16.06 57.81 -5.15
N THR A 250 -15.24 58.84 -5.30
CA THR A 250 -14.44 59.39 -4.20
C THR A 250 -15.34 60.12 -3.20
N VAL A 251 -15.15 59.87 -1.92
CA VAL A 251 -15.86 60.51 -0.82
C VAL A 251 -14.86 61.25 0.06
N ASN A 252 -14.95 62.60 0.05
CA ASN A 252 -14.17 63.51 0.89
C ASN A 252 -15.10 64.26 1.83
N ILE A 253 -14.94 64.08 3.12
CA ILE A 253 -15.82 64.58 4.17
C ILE A 253 -14.98 65.39 5.14
N SER A 254 -15.32 66.73 5.30
CA SER A 254 -14.65 67.62 6.23
C SER A 254 -15.09 67.42 7.68
N ASN A 255 -16.35 66.93 7.92
CA ASN A 255 -16.88 66.65 9.22
C ASN A 255 -17.71 65.35 9.17
N ALA A 256 -17.13 64.21 9.65
CA ALA A 256 -17.74 62.89 9.56
C ALA A 256 -19.12 62.83 10.26
N TYR A 257 -19.32 63.56 11.32
CA TYR A 257 -20.59 63.52 12.09
C TYR A 257 -21.77 64.20 11.38
N GLU A 258 -21.53 64.94 10.31
CA GLU A 258 -22.57 65.56 9.51
C GLU A 258 -23.02 64.68 8.31
N ASP A 259 -22.29 63.64 8.02
CA ASP A 259 -22.61 62.72 6.91
C ASP A 259 -23.49 61.55 7.42
N HIS A 260 -24.64 61.37 6.80
CA HIS A 260 -25.63 60.36 7.17
C HIS A 260 -25.16 58.90 6.98
N ARG A 261 -24.09 58.69 6.22
CA ARG A 261 -23.46 57.37 6.01
C ARG A 261 -22.45 57.01 7.07
N PHE A 262 -22.04 57.93 7.89
CA PHE A 262 -21.07 57.73 8.94
C PHE A 262 -21.75 57.06 10.19
N SER A 263 -21.08 56.03 10.71
CA SER A 263 -21.46 55.39 11.97
C SER A 263 -20.45 55.72 13.07
N ASP A 264 -20.89 56.28 14.15
CA ASP A 264 -20.06 56.65 15.31
C ASP A 264 -19.83 55.51 16.34
N GLU A 265 -20.26 54.29 16.00
CA GLU A 265 -20.13 53.12 16.88
C GLU A 265 -18.66 52.83 17.19
N ILE A 266 -17.77 52.90 16.24
CA ILE A 266 -16.34 52.64 16.39
C ILE A 266 -15.70 53.75 17.26
N ASP A 267 -16.06 55.01 16.99
CA ASP A 267 -15.57 56.14 17.79
C ASP A 267 -16.00 56.04 19.26
N LYS A 268 -17.24 55.57 19.53
CA LYS A 268 -17.74 55.34 20.85
C LYS A 268 -17.02 54.20 21.57
N LEU A 269 -16.66 53.16 20.84
CA LEU A 269 -15.94 51.98 21.37
C LEU A 269 -14.47 52.28 21.65
N THR A 270 -13.82 53.04 20.78
CA THR A 270 -12.38 53.32 20.85
C THR A 270 -12.03 54.59 21.60
N GLY A 271 -13.00 55.50 21.83
CA GLY A 271 -12.77 56.83 22.38
C GLY A 271 -12.06 57.78 21.41
N TYR A 272 -11.91 57.36 20.15
CA TYR A 272 -11.32 58.20 19.08
C TYR A 272 -12.40 59.10 18.46
N LYS A 273 -12.03 60.30 18.02
CA LYS A 273 -12.95 61.21 17.34
C LYS A 273 -12.57 61.32 15.88
N THR A 274 -13.35 60.77 14.99
CA THR A 274 -13.21 60.89 13.55
C THR A 274 -13.76 62.25 13.12
N GLN A 275 -12.93 63.11 12.51
CA GLN A 275 -13.34 64.43 12.01
C GLN A 275 -13.43 64.50 10.51
N SER A 276 -12.30 64.30 9.80
CA SER A 276 -12.26 64.33 8.33
C SER A 276 -11.99 62.90 7.79
N ILE A 277 -12.64 62.58 6.68
CA ILE A 277 -12.50 61.28 6.00
C ILE A 277 -12.27 61.49 4.52
N LEU A 278 -11.25 60.81 3.94
CA LEU A 278 -11.06 60.64 2.53
C LEU A 278 -11.10 59.15 2.18
N CYS A 279 -12.13 58.77 1.44
CA CYS A 279 -12.37 57.39 1.09
C CYS A 279 -12.39 57.17 -0.43
N MET A 280 -11.58 56.24 -0.97
CA MET A 280 -11.40 56.07 -2.39
C MET A 280 -11.33 54.59 -2.79
N ALA A 281 -11.86 54.25 -3.98
CA ALA A 281 -11.82 52.91 -4.50
C ALA A 281 -10.45 52.56 -5.11
N ILE A 282 -10.04 51.30 -4.95
CA ILE A 282 -8.90 50.72 -5.65
C ILE A 282 -9.45 49.80 -6.75
N CYS A 283 -9.14 50.10 -7.99
CA CYS A 283 -9.62 49.33 -9.14
C CYS A 283 -8.51 48.46 -9.76
N ASN A 284 -8.90 47.36 -10.36
CA ASN A 284 -8.02 46.51 -11.20
C ASN A 284 -7.87 47.17 -12.61
N SER A 285 -7.12 46.50 -13.51
CA SER A 285 -6.91 46.93 -14.90
C SER A 285 -8.20 47.02 -15.71
N ASP A 286 -9.26 46.31 -15.31
CA ASP A 286 -10.55 46.23 -16.00
C ASP A 286 -11.55 47.28 -15.46
N GLY A 287 -11.12 48.11 -14.50
CA GLY A 287 -11.93 49.11 -13.86
C GLY A 287 -12.86 48.60 -12.76
N GLU A 288 -12.77 47.31 -12.36
CA GLU A 288 -13.55 46.77 -11.26
C GLU A 288 -12.94 47.15 -9.91
N VAL A 289 -13.78 47.50 -8.96
CA VAL A 289 -13.35 47.78 -7.57
C VAL A 289 -12.93 46.49 -6.88
N ILE A 290 -11.67 46.40 -6.52
CA ILE A 290 -11.04 45.27 -5.83
C ILE A 290 -10.71 45.58 -4.36
N GLY A 291 -10.81 46.83 -3.95
CA GLY A 291 -10.60 47.26 -2.57
C GLY A 291 -11.02 48.72 -2.38
N VAL A 292 -11.02 49.17 -1.14
CA VAL A 292 -11.30 50.52 -0.73
C VAL A 292 -10.29 50.97 0.31
N VAL A 293 -9.67 52.10 0.14
CA VAL A 293 -8.82 52.75 1.15
C VAL A 293 -9.55 53.92 1.80
N GLN A 294 -9.41 54.00 3.14
CA GLN A 294 -9.96 55.09 3.92
C GLN A 294 -8.84 55.75 4.72
N ALA A 295 -8.65 57.05 4.53
CA ALA A 295 -7.78 57.88 5.33
C ALA A 295 -8.64 58.75 6.30
N ILE A 296 -8.21 58.81 7.54
CA ILE A 296 -8.96 59.47 8.65
C ILE A 296 -8.09 60.52 9.30
N ASN A 297 -8.66 61.67 9.54
CA ASN A 297 -8.06 62.85 10.19
C ASN A 297 -6.73 63.27 9.58
N LYS A 298 -6.72 64.38 8.87
CA LYS A 298 -5.49 64.95 8.32
C LYS A 298 -4.74 65.70 9.42
N ASN A 299 -3.43 65.61 9.44
CA ASN A 299 -2.57 66.34 10.36
C ASN A 299 -2.27 67.79 9.84
N PRO A 300 -2.33 68.82 10.67
CA PRO A 300 -2.77 68.80 12.07
C PRO A 300 -4.26 68.49 12.20
N ILE A 301 -4.65 67.72 13.23
CA ILE A 301 -6.01 67.21 13.45
C ILE A 301 -6.99 68.43 13.41
N GLY A 302 -8.06 68.24 12.63
CA GLY A 302 -9.07 69.33 12.44
C GLY A 302 -8.96 70.01 11.07
N THR A 303 -7.96 69.72 10.25
CA THR A 303 -7.87 70.15 8.85
C THR A 303 -8.61 69.20 7.95
N PRO A 304 -9.35 69.66 6.92
CA PRO A 304 -9.98 68.80 5.92
C PRO A 304 -8.95 68.29 4.91
N PHE A 305 -9.22 67.20 4.26
CA PHE A 305 -8.46 66.73 3.09
C PHE A 305 -8.77 67.71 1.90
N THR A 306 -7.75 68.04 1.13
CA THR A 306 -7.81 68.97 0.01
C THR A 306 -8.02 68.26 -1.33
N GLU A 307 -8.37 68.93 -2.40
CA GLU A 307 -8.43 68.39 -3.75
C GLU A 307 -7.06 67.88 -4.26
N ASP A 308 -5.96 68.41 -3.75
CA ASP A 308 -4.61 67.94 -4.09
C ASP A 308 -4.30 66.59 -3.41
N ASP A 309 -4.80 66.36 -2.20
CA ASP A 309 -4.73 65.02 -1.55
C ASP A 309 -5.48 63.98 -2.37
N GLU A 310 -6.68 64.37 -2.88
CA GLU A 310 -7.43 63.47 -3.78
C GLU A 310 -6.67 63.15 -5.07
N LYS A 311 -6.09 64.11 -5.72
CA LYS A 311 -5.31 63.94 -6.96
C LYS A 311 -4.08 63.04 -6.73
N VAL A 312 -3.38 63.25 -5.63
CA VAL A 312 -2.20 62.43 -5.26
C VAL A 312 -2.61 61.00 -5.04
N LEU A 313 -3.69 60.71 -4.33
CA LEU A 313 -4.20 59.37 -4.17
C LEU A 313 -4.72 58.76 -5.47
N GLN A 314 -5.42 59.55 -6.32
CA GLN A 314 -5.85 59.14 -7.67
C GLN A 314 -4.69 58.67 -8.53
N MET A 315 -3.51 59.32 -8.40
CA MET A 315 -2.30 58.86 -9.09
C MET A 315 -1.68 57.58 -8.49
N TYR A 316 -1.78 57.37 -7.17
CA TYR A 316 -1.14 56.25 -6.46
C TYR A 316 -1.97 54.95 -6.45
N LEU A 317 -3.30 55.05 -6.30
CA LEU A 317 -4.18 53.88 -6.11
C LEU A 317 -4.22 52.94 -7.31
N PRO A 318 -4.06 53.37 -8.59
CA PRO A 318 -3.94 52.39 -9.68
C PRO A 318 -2.74 51.45 -9.55
N PHE A 319 -1.60 51.94 -9.04
CA PHE A 319 -0.44 51.06 -8.76
C PHE A 319 -0.71 50.10 -7.63
N CYS A 320 -1.49 50.52 -6.63
CA CYS A 320 -1.96 49.60 -5.58
C CYS A 320 -2.86 48.49 -6.16
N GLY A 321 -3.77 48.89 -7.07
CA GLY A 321 -4.65 47.92 -7.77
C GLY A 321 -3.87 46.85 -8.55
N ILE A 322 -2.88 47.26 -9.32
CA ILE A 322 -2.00 46.36 -10.06
C ILE A 322 -1.23 45.44 -9.08
N SER A 323 -0.66 46.01 -8.01
CA SER A 323 0.13 45.22 -7.05
C SER A 323 -0.72 44.20 -6.28
N ILE A 324 -1.94 44.61 -5.88
CA ILE A 324 -2.90 43.70 -5.21
C ILE A 324 -3.34 42.56 -6.13
N SER A 325 -3.65 42.89 -7.42
CA SER A 325 -4.02 41.89 -8.41
C SER A 325 -2.88 40.91 -8.66
N ASN A 326 -1.65 41.38 -8.81
CA ASN A 326 -0.46 40.54 -8.97
C ASN A 326 -0.22 39.65 -7.75
N ALA A 327 -0.35 40.15 -6.52
CA ALA A 327 -0.19 39.37 -5.31
C ALA A 327 -1.27 38.28 -5.17
N LYS A 328 -2.53 38.54 -5.54
CA LYS A 328 -3.61 37.55 -5.58
C LYS A 328 -3.33 36.46 -6.61
N LEU A 329 -3.02 36.84 -7.86
CA LEU A 329 -2.69 35.89 -8.94
C LEU A 329 -1.47 35.03 -8.58
N PHE A 330 -0.44 35.62 -7.98
CA PHE A 330 0.73 34.87 -7.54
C PHE A 330 0.39 33.86 -6.44
N SER A 331 -0.44 34.25 -5.48
CA SER A 331 -0.91 33.36 -4.41
C SER A 331 -1.72 32.19 -4.96
N GLU A 332 -2.62 32.43 -5.90
CA GLU A 332 -3.42 31.41 -6.57
C GLU A 332 -2.55 30.46 -7.41
N SER A 333 -1.67 31.01 -8.24
CA SER A 333 -0.72 30.22 -9.04
C SER A 333 0.18 29.36 -8.16
N ARG A 334 0.65 29.89 -7.03
CA ARG A 334 1.46 29.12 -6.08
C ARG A 334 0.67 27.96 -5.47
N LYS A 335 -0.58 28.16 -5.09
CA LYS A 335 -1.45 27.10 -4.57
C LYS A 335 -1.65 25.98 -5.60
N GLU A 336 -1.92 26.35 -6.86
CA GLU A 336 -2.06 25.38 -7.95
C GLU A 336 -0.75 24.61 -8.23
N TYR A 337 0.38 25.30 -8.19
CA TYR A 337 1.69 24.66 -8.32
C TYR A 337 1.96 23.66 -7.17
N GLU A 338 1.68 24.03 -5.93
CA GLU A 338 1.84 23.14 -4.77
C GLU A 338 0.91 21.93 -4.85
N ARG A 339 -0.34 22.11 -5.33
CA ARG A 339 -1.28 21.01 -5.61
C ARG A 339 -0.78 20.07 -6.70
N SER A 340 -0.33 20.60 -7.82
CA SER A 340 0.21 19.81 -8.92
C SER A 340 1.47 19.03 -8.49
N ARG A 341 2.35 19.68 -7.74
CA ARG A 341 3.54 19.02 -7.19
C ARG A 341 3.18 17.88 -6.24
N ALA A 342 2.21 18.08 -5.37
CA ALA A 342 1.75 17.04 -4.44
C ALA A 342 1.18 15.82 -5.21
N LEU A 343 0.43 16.04 -6.30
CA LEU A 343 -0.04 14.95 -7.17
C LEU A 343 1.12 14.19 -7.83
N LEU A 344 2.14 14.89 -8.32
CA LEU A 344 3.32 14.25 -8.93
C LEU A 344 4.13 13.42 -7.93
N GLU A 345 4.26 13.89 -6.68
CA GLU A 345 4.89 13.11 -5.61
C GLU A 345 4.12 11.82 -5.31
N VAL A 346 2.79 11.86 -5.33
CA VAL A 346 1.94 10.66 -5.20
C VAL A 346 2.19 9.68 -6.33
N VAL A 347 2.22 10.17 -7.58
CA VAL A 347 2.48 9.32 -8.76
C VAL A 347 3.83 8.60 -8.63
N ASN A 348 4.86 9.32 -8.20
CA ASN A 348 6.18 8.72 -8.00
C ASN A 348 6.17 7.63 -6.92
N ASP A 349 5.50 7.86 -5.79
CA ASP A 349 5.36 6.87 -4.71
C ASP A 349 4.58 5.61 -5.16
N LEU A 350 3.58 5.78 -6.03
CA LEU A 350 2.80 4.67 -6.57
C LEU A 350 3.61 3.79 -7.53
N PHE A 351 4.58 4.38 -8.25
CA PHE A 351 5.47 3.62 -9.13
C PHE A 351 6.59 2.87 -8.39
N GLU A 352 6.92 3.25 -7.17
CA GLU A 352 7.93 2.54 -6.36
C GLU A 352 7.43 1.20 -5.82
N GLU A 353 6.13 1.05 -5.57
CA GLU A 353 5.52 -0.17 -5.00
C GLU A 353 4.41 -0.68 -5.92
N GLN A 354 4.70 -1.69 -6.75
CA GLN A 354 3.73 -2.23 -7.71
C GLN A 354 3.36 -3.70 -7.46
N THR A 355 3.88 -4.29 -6.39
CA THR A 355 3.79 -5.75 -6.18
C THR A 355 2.79 -6.15 -5.11
N ASP A 356 2.49 -5.27 -4.15
CA ASP A 356 1.64 -5.56 -3.00
C ASP A 356 0.44 -4.59 -2.94
N LEU A 357 -0.76 -5.15 -3.13
CA LEU A 357 -2.00 -4.37 -3.15
C LEU A 357 -2.28 -3.64 -1.82
N GLU A 358 -1.98 -4.28 -0.68
CA GLU A 358 -2.25 -3.67 0.62
C GLU A 358 -1.31 -2.50 0.90
N LYS A 359 -0.05 -2.64 0.52
CA LYS A 359 0.94 -1.56 0.66
C LYS A 359 0.61 -0.37 -0.24
N ILE A 360 0.23 -0.62 -1.50
CA ILE A 360 -0.11 0.47 -2.43
C ILE A 360 -1.37 1.19 -1.97
N VAL A 361 -2.43 0.48 -1.56
CA VAL A 361 -3.66 1.09 -1.06
C VAL A 361 -3.40 1.89 0.22
N ARG A 362 -2.58 1.38 1.13
CA ARG A 362 -2.18 2.10 2.34
C ARG A 362 -1.44 3.41 2.02
N LYS A 363 -0.47 3.38 1.09
CA LYS A 363 0.23 4.60 0.62
C LYS A 363 -0.76 5.60 0.02
N ILE A 364 -1.69 5.12 -0.80
CA ILE A 364 -2.76 5.94 -1.40
C ILE A 364 -3.55 6.65 -0.30
N MET A 365 -4.06 5.93 0.69
CA MET A 365 -4.86 6.49 1.77
C MET A 365 -4.07 7.50 2.61
N GLN A 366 -2.80 7.22 2.94
CA GLN A 366 -1.93 8.16 3.65
C GLN A 366 -1.76 9.47 2.88
N ARG A 367 -1.57 9.39 1.56
CA ARG A 367 -1.45 10.58 0.71
C ARG A 367 -2.77 11.34 0.58
N ALA A 368 -3.91 10.65 0.47
CA ALA A 368 -5.22 11.29 0.48
C ALA A 368 -5.48 12.06 1.77
N LEU A 369 -5.18 11.48 2.94
CA LEU A 369 -5.33 12.13 4.24
C LEU A 369 -4.50 13.42 4.34
N THR A 370 -3.26 13.41 3.83
CA THR A 370 -2.38 14.58 3.87
C THR A 370 -2.73 15.64 2.83
N LEU A 371 -3.11 15.21 1.61
CA LEU A 371 -3.41 16.12 0.49
C LEU A 371 -4.72 16.88 0.71
N LEU A 372 -5.75 16.20 1.24
CA LEU A 372 -7.10 16.72 1.40
C LEU A 372 -7.42 17.11 2.84
N GLN A 373 -6.47 16.96 3.76
CA GLN A 373 -6.61 17.33 5.17
C GLN A 373 -7.90 16.77 5.78
N CYS A 374 -8.15 15.47 5.61
CA CYS A 374 -9.36 14.81 6.10
C CYS A 374 -9.09 13.91 7.31
N GLU A 375 -10.15 13.59 8.07
CA GLU A 375 -10.05 12.78 9.28
C GLU A 375 -9.92 11.29 8.97
N ARG A 376 -10.58 10.82 7.89
CA ARG A 376 -10.60 9.39 7.51
C ARG A 376 -10.63 9.24 6.00
N CYS A 377 -9.96 8.20 5.52
CA CYS A 377 -9.98 7.77 4.12
C CYS A 377 -10.28 6.27 4.05
N SER A 378 -11.14 5.87 3.11
CA SER A 378 -11.51 4.48 2.85
C SER A 378 -11.40 4.17 1.37
N VAL A 379 -10.97 2.94 1.04
CA VAL A 379 -10.94 2.40 -0.33
C VAL A 379 -11.66 1.06 -0.32
N LEU A 380 -12.69 0.94 -1.15
CA LEU A 380 -13.51 -0.26 -1.29
C LEU A 380 -13.31 -0.81 -2.70
N LEU A 381 -12.88 -2.07 -2.82
CA LEU A 381 -12.67 -2.73 -4.11
C LEU A 381 -13.81 -3.71 -4.41
N LEU A 382 -14.29 -3.72 -5.65
CA LEU A 382 -15.35 -4.62 -6.10
C LEU A 382 -14.86 -6.07 -6.16
N GLU A 383 -15.79 -7.00 -5.87
CA GLU A 383 -15.55 -8.44 -5.97
C GLU A 383 -15.52 -8.89 -7.43
N ASP A 384 -16.48 -8.44 -8.21
CA ASP A 384 -16.65 -8.74 -9.63
C ASP A 384 -17.04 -7.46 -10.37
N ILE A 385 -16.21 -7.09 -11.35
CA ILE A 385 -16.36 -5.86 -12.13
C ILE A 385 -17.54 -5.98 -13.12
N ASP A 386 -17.85 -7.18 -13.57
CA ASP A 386 -18.87 -7.44 -14.58
C ASP A 386 -20.25 -7.82 -13.97
N SER A 387 -20.32 -7.93 -12.64
CA SER A 387 -21.58 -8.27 -11.94
C SER A 387 -22.55 -7.09 -11.89
N PRO A 388 -23.84 -7.29 -12.17
CA PRO A 388 -24.86 -6.26 -12.00
C PRO A 388 -25.14 -5.92 -10.53
N VAL A 389 -24.69 -6.74 -9.60
CA VAL A 389 -24.85 -6.53 -8.15
C VAL A 389 -23.52 -6.05 -7.58
N VAL A 390 -23.54 -4.83 -7.03
CA VAL A 390 -22.38 -4.25 -6.36
C VAL A 390 -22.07 -5.03 -5.09
N LYS A 391 -20.89 -5.64 -5.04
CA LYS A 391 -20.34 -6.28 -3.84
C LYS A 391 -18.88 -5.90 -3.70
N PHE A 392 -18.50 -5.50 -2.49
CA PHE A 392 -17.11 -5.17 -2.18
C PHE A 392 -16.38 -6.39 -1.62
N SER A 393 -15.24 -6.73 -2.24
CA SER A 393 -14.39 -7.87 -1.82
C SER A 393 -13.42 -7.49 -0.72
N LYS A 394 -12.94 -6.24 -0.74
CA LYS A 394 -11.96 -5.73 0.23
C LYS A 394 -12.27 -4.28 0.58
N THR A 395 -12.21 -3.99 1.86
CA THR A 395 -12.34 -2.63 2.40
C THR A 395 -11.08 -2.29 3.17
N PHE A 396 -10.50 -1.14 2.86
CA PHE A 396 -9.33 -0.59 3.54
C PHE A 396 -9.74 0.75 4.16
N GLU A 397 -9.30 0.99 5.39
CA GLU A 397 -9.59 2.21 6.13
C GLU A 397 -8.34 2.73 6.83
N LEU A 398 -8.21 4.05 6.87
CA LEU A 398 -7.12 4.74 7.55
C LEU A 398 -7.62 6.05 8.17
N MET A 399 -7.26 6.28 9.42
CA MET A 399 -7.55 7.53 10.14
C MET A 399 -6.33 8.44 10.19
N SER A 400 -6.58 9.74 10.20
CA SER A 400 -5.52 10.74 10.38
C SER A 400 -4.91 10.65 11.78
N PRO A 401 -3.58 10.66 11.93
CA PRO A 401 -2.93 10.66 13.24
C PRO A 401 -3.22 11.93 14.07
N LEU A 402 -3.69 13.01 13.43
CA LEU A 402 -4.04 14.27 14.09
C LEU A 402 -5.35 14.20 14.88
N CYS A 403 -6.17 13.16 14.70
CA CYS A 403 -7.43 13.00 15.42
C CYS A 403 -7.29 12.38 16.83
N ASN A 404 -6.10 11.94 17.23
CA ASN A 404 -5.87 11.17 18.47
C ASN A 404 -5.34 12.01 19.64
N VAL A 405 -5.52 13.34 19.66
CA VAL A 405 -4.93 14.21 20.71
C VAL A 405 -5.62 14.11 22.07
N ASP A 406 -6.80 13.47 22.19
CA ASP A 406 -7.58 13.43 23.43
C ASP A 406 -7.89 12.03 24.00
N ARG A 407 -7.20 10.97 23.59
CA ARG A 407 -7.37 9.65 24.21
C ARG A 407 -6.02 8.99 24.49
N ASP A 408 -5.58 9.09 25.75
CA ASP A 408 -4.59 8.16 26.35
C ASP A 408 -5.06 6.72 26.20
N ILE A 409 -4.63 6.04 25.17
CA ILE A 409 -4.55 4.57 25.16
C ILE A 409 -3.45 4.21 24.16
N SER A 410 -2.33 3.73 24.69
CA SER A 410 -1.33 2.96 23.97
C SER A 410 -1.98 1.70 23.37
N ALA A 411 -2.39 1.78 22.12
CA ALA A 411 -2.78 0.61 21.36
C ALA A 411 -1.93 0.57 20.11
N HIS A 412 -0.95 -0.33 20.11
CA HIS A 412 -0.45 -0.95 18.89
C HIS A 412 -1.66 -1.50 18.14
N ILE A 413 -2.10 -0.80 17.11
CA ILE A 413 -3.14 -1.30 16.21
C ILE A 413 -2.45 -2.33 15.31
N SER A 414 -2.49 -3.57 15.76
CA SER A 414 -2.32 -4.74 14.92
C SER A 414 -3.48 -4.74 13.92
N MET A 415 -3.15 -4.61 12.63
CA MET A 415 -4.10 -4.77 11.53
C MET A 415 -4.45 -6.25 11.27
N GLU A 416 -4.80 -7.00 12.32
CA GLU A 416 -5.31 -8.36 12.18
C GLU A 416 -6.74 -8.44 12.68
N LYS A 417 -7.63 -8.82 11.75
CA LYS A 417 -9.03 -9.21 11.99
C LYS A 417 -10.01 -8.09 12.32
N LEU A 418 -10.36 -7.30 11.33
CA LEU A 418 -11.71 -6.79 11.24
C LEU A 418 -12.49 -7.73 10.33
N SER A 419 -13.38 -8.51 10.96
CA SER A 419 -14.36 -9.33 10.26
C SER A 419 -15.24 -8.40 9.39
N CYS A 420 -15.44 -8.79 8.16
CA CYS A 420 -16.06 -8.04 7.07
C CYS A 420 -17.53 -7.65 7.31
N SER A 421 -18.10 -7.81 8.52
CA SER A 421 -19.55 -7.66 8.74
C SER A 421 -20.02 -6.48 9.59
N ASP A 422 -19.14 -5.83 10.39
CA ASP A 422 -19.67 -4.93 11.43
C ASP A 422 -19.30 -3.44 11.28
N TRP A 423 -18.61 -3.02 10.20
CA TRP A 423 -18.12 -1.65 10.04
C TRP A 423 -18.53 -0.96 8.73
N LEU A 424 -19.63 -1.38 8.13
CA LEU A 424 -20.18 -0.80 6.90
C LEU A 424 -20.93 0.51 7.21
N ILE A 425 -20.16 1.53 7.56
CA ILE A 425 -20.67 2.89 7.62
C ILE A 425 -20.94 3.36 6.20
N ASN A 426 -22.23 3.44 5.85
CA ASN A 426 -22.76 3.95 4.58
C ASN A 426 -22.30 3.25 3.30
N ASN A 427 -22.52 1.95 3.20
CA ASN A 427 -22.45 1.22 1.93
C ASN A 427 -23.37 1.84 0.85
N SER A 428 -24.48 2.42 1.23
CA SER A 428 -25.44 3.00 0.28
C SER A 428 -24.85 4.11 -0.59
N ILE A 429 -23.97 4.98 -0.05
CA ILE A 429 -23.29 6.01 -0.84
C ILE A 429 -22.22 5.40 -1.73
N ALA A 430 -21.44 4.46 -1.21
CA ALA A 430 -20.41 3.76 -1.99
C ALA A 430 -21.01 2.90 -3.11
N GLU A 431 -22.12 2.19 -2.84
CA GLU A 431 -22.88 1.42 -3.82
C GLU A 431 -23.49 2.31 -4.91
N LEU A 432 -24.02 3.48 -4.54
CA LEU A 432 -24.52 4.45 -5.50
C LEU A 432 -23.39 4.95 -6.42
N VAL A 433 -22.23 5.31 -5.88
CA VAL A 433 -21.08 5.77 -6.67
C VAL A 433 -20.56 4.64 -7.56
N ALA A 434 -20.48 3.41 -7.04
CA ALA A 434 -20.05 2.24 -7.81
C ALA A 434 -21.01 1.90 -8.97
N SER A 435 -22.32 2.08 -8.76
CA SER A 435 -23.33 1.77 -9.78
C SER A 435 -23.54 2.89 -10.81
N THR A 436 -23.43 4.17 -10.39
CA THR A 436 -23.68 5.32 -11.28
C THR A 436 -22.44 5.84 -11.97
N GLY A 437 -21.25 5.61 -11.38
CA GLY A 437 -19.99 6.19 -11.83
C GLY A 437 -19.88 7.70 -11.61
N LEU A 438 -20.79 8.30 -10.84
CA LEU A 438 -20.80 9.73 -10.57
C LEU A 438 -20.26 10.01 -9.16
N PRO A 439 -19.40 11.02 -9.00
CA PRO A 439 -18.91 11.44 -7.69
C PRO A 439 -20.05 12.00 -6.84
N VAL A 440 -19.97 11.80 -5.54
CA VAL A 440 -20.94 12.31 -4.55
C VAL A 440 -20.19 13.16 -3.52
N ASN A 441 -20.58 14.43 -3.38
CA ASN A 441 -20.06 15.37 -2.40
C ASN A 441 -21.21 15.85 -1.50
N ILE A 442 -21.18 15.47 -0.22
CA ILE A 442 -22.22 15.79 0.77
C ILE A 442 -21.60 16.68 1.83
N SER A 443 -22.05 17.92 1.89
CA SER A 443 -21.57 18.93 2.83
C SER A 443 -22.10 18.77 4.26
N ASP A 444 -23.30 18.19 4.41
CA ASP A 444 -23.93 17.87 5.70
C ASP A 444 -24.70 16.53 5.56
N VAL A 445 -24.12 15.48 6.07
CA VAL A 445 -24.69 14.13 5.96
C VAL A 445 -26.02 13.97 6.73
N CYS A 446 -26.23 14.75 7.80
CA CYS A 446 -27.47 14.67 8.57
C CYS A 446 -28.72 15.12 7.78
N GLN A 447 -28.52 15.87 6.70
CA GLN A 447 -29.61 16.30 5.81
C GLN A 447 -29.84 15.36 4.63
N ASP A 448 -28.98 14.38 4.40
CA ASP A 448 -29.09 13.44 3.29
C ASP A 448 -29.93 12.21 3.71
N PRO A 449 -31.05 11.90 3.03
CA PRO A 449 -31.94 10.79 3.37
C PRO A 449 -31.31 9.40 3.19
N ARG A 450 -30.14 9.32 2.55
CA ARG A 450 -29.40 8.07 2.32
C ARG A 450 -28.46 7.74 3.49
N PHE A 451 -28.28 8.65 4.42
CA PHE A 451 -27.40 8.50 5.57
C PHE A 451 -28.08 7.72 6.69
N ASP A 452 -27.42 6.69 7.20
CA ASP A 452 -27.85 5.90 8.34
C ASP A 452 -27.24 6.45 9.64
N ALA A 453 -28.02 7.25 10.36
CA ALA A 453 -27.60 7.87 11.60
C ALA A 453 -27.44 6.87 12.77
N GLU A 454 -28.14 5.72 12.74
CA GLU A 454 -28.04 4.69 13.79
C GLU A 454 -26.70 3.94 13.66
N ALA A 455 -26.28 3.63 12.43
CA ALA A 455 -24.99 3.04 12.16
C ALA A 455 -23.81 3.97 12.52
N ASP A 456 -23.96 5.28 12.30
CA ASP A 456 -22.94 6.29 12.66
C ASP A 456 -22.76 6.37 14.19
N GLN A 457 -23.83 6.39 14.94
CA GLN A 457 -23.79 6.39 16.42
C GLN A 457 -23.16 5.12 16.98
N ALA A 458 -23.43 3.96 16.37
CA ALA A 458 -22.86 2.68 16.79
C ALA A 458 -21.34 2.61 16.56
N SER A 459 -20.81 3.30 15.54
CA SER A 459 -19.39 3.31 15.20
C SER A 459 -18.51 4.16 16.12
N GLY A 460 -19.10 5.11 16.84
CA GLY A 460 -18.39 6.08 17.67
C GLY A 460 -17.57 7.12 16.89
N PHE A 461 -17.73 7.18 15.54
CA PHE A 461 -17.13 8.16 14.66
C PHE A 461 -18.24 9.02 14.03
N HIS A 462 -18.25 10.31 14.34
CA HIS A 462 -19.32 11.20 13.86
C HIS A 462 -18.99 11.77 12.48
N ILE A 463 -19.75 11.36 11.47
CA ILE A 463 -19.61 11.81 10.09
C ILE A 463 -20.34 13.16 9.93
N ARG A 464 -19.66 14.16 9.37
CA ARG A 464 -20.19 15.50 9.07
C ARG A 464 -20.30 15.74 7.56
N SER A 465 -19.23 15.43 6.83
CA SER A 465 -19.16 15.60 5.38
C SER A 465 -18.50 14.40 4.73
N VAL A 466 -18.94 14.07 3.52
CA VAL A 466 -18.48 12.93 2.73
C VAL A 466 -18.16 13.37 1.31
N LEU A 467 -17.01 12.97 0.82
CA LEU A 467 -16.68 13.03 -0.60
C LEU A 467 -16.31 11.62 -1.08
N CYS A 468 -17.08 11.11 -2.02
CA CYS A 468 -16.99 9.75 -2.52
C CYS A 468 -16.84 9.75 -4.05
N VAL A 469 -15.81 9.06 -4.58
CA VAL A 469 -15.47 9.06 -6.02
C VAL A 469 -15.20 7.64 -6.51
N PRO A 470 -15.60 7.29 -7.76
CA PRO A 470 -15.32 6.00 -8.35
C PRO A 470 -13.86 5.86 -8.76
N ILE A 471 -13.31 4.67 -8.56
CA ILE A 471 -11.97 4.28 -9.01
C ILE A 471 -12.11 3.54 -10.34
N TRP A 472 -11.53 4.09 -11.40
CA TRP A 472 -11.59 3.53 -12.74
C TRP A 472 -10.33 2.74 -13.10
N ASN A 473 -10.50 1.67 -13.88
CA ASN A 473 -9.39 1.01 -14.53
C ASN A 473 -9.08 1.66 -15.90
N ARG A 474 -8.07 1.14 -16.60
CA ARG A 474 -7.66 1.62 -17.93
C ARG A 474 -8.75 1.44 -19.01
N THR A 475 -9.66 0.48 -18.83
CA THR A 475 -10.77 0.17 -19.75
C THR A 475 -12.06 0.92 -19.42
N HIS A 476 -11.99 1.95 -18.56
CA HIS A 476 -13.15 2.70 -18.07
C HIS A 476 -14.23 1.85 -17.38
N GLN A 477 -13.81 0.82 -16.67
CA GLN A 477 -14.67 0.06 -15.77
C GLN A 477 -14.36 0.46 -14.33
N ILE A 478 -15.38 0.50 -13.49
CA ILE A 478 -15.21 0.81 -12.06
C ILE A 478 -14.65 -0.43 -11.36
N ILE A 479 -13.51 -0.28 -10.70
CA ILE A 479 -12.85 -1.33 -9.92
C ILE A 479 -13.05 -1.17 -8.42
N GLY A 480 -13.58 -0.03 -8.00
CA GLY A 480 -13.80 0.29 -6.61
C GLY A 480 -14.27 1.71 -6.40
N VAL A 481 -14.29 2.14 -5.15
CA VAL A 481 -14.71 3.47 -4.71
C VAL A 481 -13.71 3.98 -3.66
N ALA A 482 -13.34 5.24 -3.77
CA ALA A 482 -12.55 5.95 -2.76
C ALA A 482 -13.43 6.96 -2.03
N GLN A 483 -13.35 7.00 -0.72
CA GLN A 483 -14.17 7.86 0.13
C GLN A 483 -13.29 8.57 1.15
N ILE A 484 -13.52 9.88 1.33
CA ILE A 484 -12.92 10.69 2.38
C ILE A 484 -14.00 11.32 3.24
N LEU A 485 -13.74 11.37 4.54
CA LEU A 485 -14.69 11.83 5.54
C LEU A 485 -14.09 12.97 6.37
N ASN A 486 -14.90 13.98 6.61
CA ASN A 486 -14.62 15.12 7.48
C ASN A 486 -13.30 15.84 7.18
N ARG A 487 -13.34 17.13 6.90
CA ARG A 487 -12.14 17.97 6.87
C ARG A 487 -11.65 18.27 8.29
N LEU A 488 -10.33 18.33 8.48
CA LEU A 488 -9.68 18.66 9.77
C LEU A 488 -10.00 20.08 10.23
N ASP A 489 -10.18 21.03 9.30
CA ASP A 489 -10.56 22.43 9.59
C ASP A 489 -12.06 22.64 9.86
N ARG A 490 -12.84 21.54 9.92
CA ARG A 490 -14.29 21.50 10.11
C ARG A 490 -15.12 22.19 9.02
N LYS A 491 -14.51 22.57 7.89
CA LYS A 491 -15.24 23.04 6.70
C LYS A 491 -15.76 21.85 5.87
N THR A 492 -16.59 22.15 4.90
CA THR A 492 -17.07 21.18 3.92
C THR A 492 -16.05 21.04 2.78
N PHE A 493 -16.09 19.90 2.06
CA PHE A 493 -15.30 19.75 0.84
C PHE A 493 -15.86 20.66 -0.25
N ASP A 494 -15.01 21.47 -0.88
CA ASP A 494 -15.40 22.35 -1.99
C ASP A 494 -15.16 21.69 -3.37
N ASP A 495 -15.55 22.38 -4.44
CA ASP A 495 -15.37 21.90 -5.82
C ASP A 495 -13.89 21.72 -6.20
N ALA A 496 -12.99 22.46 -5.56
CA ALA A 496 -11.55 22.33 -5.79
C ALA A 496 -11.00 21.07 -5.11
N ASP A 497 -11.48 20.76 -3.90
CA ASP A 497 -11.17 19.51 -3.19
C ASP A 497 -11.69 18.30 -3.99
N GLN A 498 -12.91 18.40 -4.54
CA GLN A 498 -13.48 17.36 -5.37
C GLN A 498 -12.66 17.09 -6.63
N ARG A 499 -12.33 18.13 -7.40
CA ARG A 499 -11.47 17.99 -8.60
C ARG A 499 -10.09 17.43 -8.27
N LEU A 500 -9.52 17.84 -7.14
CA LEU A 500 -8.23 17.35 -6.69
C LEU A 500 -8.31 15.86 -6.33
N PHE A 501 -9.38 15.44 -5.63
CA PHE A 501 -9.58 14.05 -5.26
C PHE A 501 -9.88 13.16 -6.46
N GLU A 502 -10.70 13.63 -7.41
CA GLU A 502 -10.95 12.94 -8.68
C GLU A 502 -9.66 12.71 -9.46
N ALA A 503 -8.83 13.74 -9.63
CA ALA A 503 -7.53 13.64 -10.29
C ALA A 503 -6.60 12.65 -9.56
N PHE A 504 -6.55 12.71 -8.23
CA PHE A 504 -5.78 11.78 -7.40
C PHE A 504 -6.24 10.34 -7.58
N VAL A 505 -7.55 10.07 -7.56
CA VAL A 505 -8.12 8.73 -7.66
C VAL A 505 -7.89 8.09 -9.03
N ILE A 506 -7.76 8.88 -10.12
CA ILE A 506 -7.35 8.36 -11.44
C ILE A 506 -5.98 7.68 -11.36
N PHE A 507 -4.99 8.32 -10.74
CA PHE A 507 -3.67 7.70 -10.56
C PHE A 507 -3.71 6.49 -9.63
N CYS A 508 -4.55 6.55 -8.59
CA CYS A 508 -4.77 5.42 -7.70
C CYS A 508 -5.34 4.21 -8.44
N GLY A 509 -6.33 4.45 -9.31
CA GLY A 509 -6.93 3.41 -10.15
C GLY A 509 -5.90 2.73 -11.06
N LEU A 510 -5.00 3.49 -11.66
CA LEU A 510 -3.89 2.94 -12.45
C LEU A 510 -2.96 2.07 -11.60
N GLY A 511 -2.55 2.54 -10.43
CA GLY A 511 -1.68 1.79 -9.52
C GLY A 511 -2.32 0.51 -9.01
N ILE A 512 -3.56 0.57 -8.54
CA ILE A 512 -4.34 -0.59 -8.08
C ILE A 512 -4.53 -1.60 -9.21
N ASN A 513 -4.98 -1.15 -10.39
CA ASN A 513 -5.18 -2.00 -11.55
C ASN A 513 -3.90 -2.70 -12.00
N ASN A 514 -2.78 -1.99 -12.06
CA ASN A 514 -1.47 -2.57 -12.40
C ASN A 514 -1.07 -3.66 -11.41
N THR A 515 -1.24 -3.42 -10.11
CA THR A 515 -0.94 -4.41 -9.07
C THR A 515 -1.87 -5.63 -9.15
N MET A 516 -3.15 -5.43 -9.40
CA MET A 516 -4.12 -6.51 -9.61
C MET A 516 -3.74 -7.36 -10.83
N MET A 517 -3.45 -6.73 -11.98
CA MET A 517 -3.00 -7.40 -13.19
C MET A 517 -1.67 -8.14 -12.99
N TYR A 518 -0.70 -7.53 -12.32
CA TYR A 518 0.56 -8.18 -11.99
C TYR A 518 0.32 -9.45 -11.16
N ASN A 519 -0.52 -9.38 -10.13
CA ASN A 519 -0.86 -10.53 -9.29
C ASN A 519 -1.60 -11.62 -10.08
N GLN A 520 -2.48 -11.24 -11.01
CA GLN A 520 -3.17 -12.17 -11.89
C GLN A 520 -2.21 -12.87 -12.86
N VAL A 521 -1.30 -12.13 -13.49
CA VAL A 521 -0.25 -12.69 -14.35
C VAL A 521 0.64 -13.63 -13.55
N LYS A 522 1.04 -13.24 -12.34
CA LYS A 522 1.86 -14.07 -11.44
C LYS A 522 1.15 -15.37 -11.05
N LYS A 523 -0.15 -15.32 -10.73
CA LYS A 523 -0.97 -16.51 -10.47
C LYS A 523 -1.12 -17.39 -11.72
N THR A 524 -1.33 -16.81 -12.88
CA THR A 524 -1.44 -17.54 -14.15
C THR A 524 -0.14 -18.24 -14.49
N TRP A 525 0.98 -17.53 -14.34
CA TRP A 525 2.31 -18.12 -14.51
C TRP A 525 2.55 -19.28 -13.52
N ALA A 526 2.20 -19.10 -12.26
CA ALA A 526 2.32 -20.13 -11.23
C ALA A 526 1.48 -21.37 -11.60
N LYS A 527 0.23 -21.17 -12.06
CA LYS A 527 -0.65 -22.23 -12.52
C LYS A 527 -0.03 -23.01 -13.71
N GLN A 528 0.50 -22.31 -14.70
CA GLN A 528 1.17 -22.93 -15.83
C GLN A 528 2.44 -23.67 -15.41
N SER A 529 3.26 -23.09 -14.52
CA SER A 529 4.47 -23.72 -14.00
C SER A 529 4.16 -25.01 -13.26
N VAL A 530 3.16 -25.01 -12.38
CA VAL A 530 2.73 -26.22 -11.65
C VAL A 530 2.18 -27.27 -12.62
N ALA A 531 1.37 -26.87 -13.59
CA ALA A 531 0.82 -27.80 -14.59
C ALA A 531 1.93 -28.44 -15.45
N LEU A 532 2.90 -27.66 -15.91
CA LEU A 532 4.05 -28.18 -16.67
C LEU A 532 4.92 -29.13 -15.85
N ASP A 533 5.16 -28.81 -14.59
CA ASP A 533 5.91 -29.64 -13.67
C ASP A 533 5.19 -30.99 -13.42
N MET A 534 3.87 -30.96 -13.23
CA MET A 534 3.04 -32.15 -13.13
C MET A 534 3.10 -32.99 -14.43
N LEU A 535 2.94 -32.38 -15.59
CA LEU A 535 3.00 -33.07 -16.86
C LEU A 535 4.37 -33.71 -17.15
N SER A 536 5.45 -33.12 -16.66
CA SER A 536 6.80 -33.66 -16.82
C SER A 536 7.10 -34.85 -15.93
N TYR A 537 6.40 -34.99 -14.80
CA TYR A 537 6.69 -35.98 -13.76
C TYR A 537 5.68 -37.13 -13.73
N HIS A 538 4.40 -36.86 -14.06
CA HIS A 538 3.32 -37.83 -13.88
C HIS A 538 2.81 -38.43 -15.19
N ALA A 539 2.70 -39.72 -15.19
CA ALA A 539 2.15 -40.50 -16.29
C ALA A 539 0.90 -41.27 -15.85
N THR A 540 -0.08 -41.36 -16.73
CA THR A 540 -1.19 -42.30 -16.56
C THR A 540 -0.73 -43.75 -16.67
N CYS A 541 -1.47 -44.67 -16.07
CA CYS A 541 -1.17 -46.08 -16.19
C CYS A 541 -1.52 -46.60 -17.60
N SER A 542 -0.76 -47.56 -18.10
CA SER A 542 -1.02 -48.22 -19.37
C SER A 542 -2.15 -49.25 -19.21
N LYS A 543 -2.85 -49.52 -20.34
CA LYS A 543 -3.90 -50.54 -20.36
C LYS A 543 -3.35 -51.94 -19.95
N VAL A 544 -2.12 -52.25 -20.33
CA VAL A 544 -1.45 -53.54 -19.98
C VAL A 544 -1.27 -53.67 -18.47
N GLU A 545 -0.91 -52.61 -17.77
CA GLU A 545 -0.80 -52.62 -16.29
C GLU A 545 -2.15 -52.84 -15.62
N VAL A 546 -3.21 -52.21 -16.13
CA VAL A 546 -4.57 -52.41 -15.65
C VAL A 546 -5.04 -53.84 -15.85
N ASP A 547 -4.88 -54.37 -17.07
CA ASP A 547 -5.28 -55.78 -17.39
C ASP A 547 -4.51 -56.79 -16.54
N ARG A 548 -3.22 -56.55 -16.28
CA ARG A 548 -2.41 -57.38 -15.38
C ARG A 548 -2.95 -57.32 -13.94
N LEU A 549 -3.29 -56.18 -13.40
CA LEU A 549 -3.82 -56.05 -12.06
C LEU A 549 -5.22 -56.69 -11.93
N LYS A 550 -6.08 -56.53 -12.95
CA LYS A 550 -7.39 -57.18 -12.97
C LYS A 550 -7.33 -58.69 -12.93
N ALA A 551 -6.31 -59.29 -13.61
CA ALA A 551 -6.10 -60.74 -13.64
C ALA A 551 -5.37 -61.27 -12.38
N ALA A 552 -4.82 -60.42 -11.55
CA ALA A 552 -4.07 -60.80 -10.36
C ALA A 552 -5.01 -61.42 -9.31
N LYS A 553 -4.55 -62.52 -8.65
CA LYS A 553 -5.22 -63.07 -7.46
C LYS A 553 -4.99 -62.11 -6.30
N ILE A 554 -6.05 -61.61 -5.68
CA ILE A 554 -5.95 -60.71 -4.54
C ILE A 554 -5.97 -61.56 -3.25
N PRO A 555 -4.86 -61.62 -2.44
CA PRO A 555 -4.79 -62.39 -1.22
C PRO A 555 -5.75 -61.83 -0.16
N LEU A 556 -6.03 -62.62 0.89
CA LEU A 556 -6.80 -62.14 2.03
C LEU A 556 -6.01 -61.14 2.89
N SER A 557 -6.70 -60.27 3.64
CA SER A 557 -6.08 -59.29 4.54
C SER A 557 -5.15 -59.97 5.57
N SER A 558 -5.57 -61.12 6.09
CA SER A 558 -4.78 -61.95 7.03
C SER A 558 -3.54 -62.60 6.40
N GLU A 559 -3.58 -62.93 5.09
CA GLU A 559 -2.43 -63.43 4.34
C GLU A 559 -1.37 -62.37 4.09
N LEU A 560 -1.83 -61.11 3.94
CA LEU A 560 -0.99 -59.94 3.76
C LEU A 560 -0.57 -59.29 5.11
N GLY A 561 -1.21 -59.68 6.22
CA GLY A 561 -1.00 -59.09 7.55
C GLY A 561 -1.45 -57.63 7.67
N ILE A 562 -2.33 -57.13 6.74
CA ILE A 562 -2.76 -55.74 6.73
C ILE A 562 -3.90 -55.43 7.70
N ASP A 563 -4.46 -56.40 8.36
CA ASP A 563 -5.53 -56.34 9.35
C ASP A 563 -5.00 -56.08 10.79
N GLU A 564 -3.67 -55.99 10.95
CA GLU A 564 -3.03 -55.81 12.25
C GLU A 564 -2.40 -54.41 12.44
N PHE A 565 -2.43 -53.89 13.70
CA PHE A 565 -1.74 -52.64 14.06
C PHE A 565 -0.21 -52.73 13.96
N HIS A 566 0.37 -53.92 14.03
CA HIS A 566 1.83 -54.17 13.99
C HIS A 566 2.37 -54.46 12.61
N PHE A 567 1.61 -54.14 11.59
CA PHE A 567 1.97 -54.37 10.20
C PHE A 567 3.34 -53.83 9.81
N ASN A 568 4.08 -54.60 9.01
CA ASN A 568 5.39 -54.21 8.48
C ASN A 568 5.31 -53.99 6.98
N ASP A 569 5.25 -52.75 6.56
CA ASP A 569 5.16 -52.37 5.16
C ASP A 569 6.43 -52.62 4.32
N PHE A 570 7.59 -52.71 4.99
CA PHE A 570 8.84 -53.06 4.29
C PHE A 570 8.89 -54.47 3.76
N SER A 571 7.95 -55.36 4.20
CA SER A 571 7.80 -56.72 3.65
C SER A 571 7.13 -56.75 2.26
N LEU A 572 6.45 -55.67 1.86
CA LEU A 572 5.75 -55.58 0.59
C LEU A 572 6.51 -54.70 -0.43
N ASP A 573 6.52 -55.17 -1.67
CA ASP A 573 6.93 -54.35 -2.80
C ASP A 573 5.79 -53.46 -3.32
N ASN A 574 6.07 -52.58 -4.26
CA ASN A 574 5.10 -51.62 -4.80
C ASN A 574 3.86 -52.28 -5.43
N ASP A 575 4.00 -53.43 -6.07
CA ASP A 575 2.90 -54.15 -6.73
C ASP A 575 2.03 -54.88 -5.69
N ALA A 576 2.67 -55.43 -4.66
CA ALA A 576 1.96 -56.03 -3.54
C ALA A 576 1.16 -55.00 -2.70
N MET A 577 1.71 -53.76 -2.57
CA MET A 577 0.98 -52.67 -1.92
C MET A 577 -0.28 -52.24 -2.70
N ILE A 578 -0.23 -52.24 -4.04
CA ILE A 578 -1.43 -51.96 -4.89
C ILE A 578 -2.47 -53.05 -4.69
N THR A 579 -2.04 -54.32 -4.71
CA THR A 579 -2.94 -55.47 -4.48
C THR A 579 -3.56 -55.44 -3.07
N ALA A 580 -2.79 -55.08 -2.08
CA ALA A 580 -3.27 -54.89 -0.72
C ALA A 580 -4.25 -53.69 -0.61
N SER A 581 -4.02 -52.61 -1.31
CA SER A 581 -4.96 -51.47 -1.39
C SER A 581 -6.30 -51.90 -1.99
N LEU A 582 -6.29 -52.69 -3.09
CA LEU A 582 -7.51 -53.27 -3.65
C LEU A 582 -8.25 -54.14 -2.63
N ARG A 583 -7.51 -54.99 -1.86
CA ARG A 583 -8.10 -55.82 -0.80
C ARG A 583 -8.84 -54.96 0.21
N MET A 584 -8.24 -53.89 0.70
CA MET A 584 -8.86 -52.98 1.67
C MET A 584 -10.20 -52.39 1.16
N PHE A 585 -10.24 -51.93 -0.05
CA PHE A 585 -11.49 -51.40 -0.65
C PHE A 585 -12.56 -52.46 -0.84
N LEU A 586 -12.19 -53.70 -1.24
CA LEU A 586 -13.13 -54.81 -1.40
C LEU A 586 -13.71 -55.25 -0.05
N GLU A 587 -12.87 -55.33 0.98
CA GLU A 587 -13.26 -55.85 2.29
C GLU A 587 -14.12 -54.87 3.07
N LEU A 588 -13.90 -53.55 2.90
CA LEU A 588 -14.80 -52.51 3.43
C LEU A 588 -16.16 -52.49 2.72
N GLY A 589 -16.35 -53.19 1.61
CA GLY A 589 -17.58 -53.27 0.86
C GLY A 589 -17.95 -52.00 0.08
N VAL A 590 -17.10 -50.99 0.09
CA VAL A 590 -17.35 -49.69 -0.55
C VAL A 590 -17.47 -49.79 -2.07
N VAL A 591 -16.74 -50.78 -2.67
CA VAL A 591 -16.80 -51.02 -4.13
C VAL A 591 -18.20 -51.43 -4.55
N GLN A 592 -18.84 -52.32 -3.80
CA GLN A 592 -20.21 -52.78 -4.08
C GLN A 592 -21.27 -51.74 -3.72
N LYS A 593 -21.14 -51.10 -2.56
CA LYS A 593 -22.07 -50.08 -2.07
C LYS A 593 -22.20 -48.87 -3.02
N PHE A 594 -21.09 -48.39 -3.51
CA PHE A 594 -21.01 -47.22 -4.42
C PHE A 594 -20.98 -47.64 -5.89
N LYS A 595 -21.09 -48.93 -6.20
CA LYS A 595 -21.05 -49.47 -7.57
C LYS A 595 -19.83 -48.98 -8.36
N ILE A 596 -18.67 -49.02 -7.72
CA ILE A 596 -17.41 -48.61 -8.33
C ILE A 596 -17.04 -49.66 -9.38
N ASP A 597 -16.79 -49.27 -10.62
CA ASP A 597 -16.29 -50.18 -11.64
C ASP A 597 -14.89 -50.67 -11.26
N TYR A 598 -14.68 -51.97 -11.31
CA TYR A 598 -13.41 -52.60 -10.87
C TYR A 598 -12.23 -52.19 -11.74
N GLU A 599 -12.44 -52.02 -13.06
CA GLU A 599 -11.38 -51.57 -13.97
C GLU A 599 -11.02 -50.12 -13.69
N VAL A 600 -12.01 -49.27 -13.43
CA VAL A 600 -11.82 -47.86 -13.03
C VAL A 600 -11.05 -47.77 -11.71
N LEU A 601 -11.37 -48.59 -10.74
CA LEU A 601 -10.64 -48.64 -9.47
C LEU A 601 -9.18 -49.07 -9.66
N CYS A 602 -8.93 -50.12 -10.43
CA CYS A 602 -7.57 -50.57 -10.74
C CYS A 602 -6.75 -49.46 -11.45
N ARG A 603 -7.35 -48.80 -12.42
CA ARG A 603 -6.74 -47.70 -13.17
C ARG A 603 -6.44 -46.50 -12.26
N TRP A 604 -7.39 -46.11 -11.41
CA TRP A 604 -7.24 -45.03 -10.47
C TRP A 604 -6.10 -45.31 -9.46
N LEU A 605 -6.06 -46.47 -8.83
CA LEU A 605 -5.01 -46.85 -7.88
C LEU A 605 -3.61 -46.86 -8.50
N LEU A 606 -3.47 -47.42 -9.71
CA LEU A 606 -2.17 -47.44 -10.43
C LEU A 606 -1.73 -46.02 -10.76
N THR A 607 -2.67 -45.17 -11.16
CA THR A 607 -2.38 -43.74 -11.47
C THR A 607 -2.04 -42.96 -10.21
N VAL A 608 -2.76 -43.12 -9.11
CA VAL A 608 -2.43 -42.49 -7.82
C VAL A 608 -0.99 -42.82 -7.42
N ARG A 609 -0.59 -44.13 -7.48
CA ARG A 609 0.80 -44.52 -7.18
C ARG A 609 1.82 -43.78 -8.06
N LYS A 610 1.56 -43.70 -9.38
CA LYS A 610 2.47 -43.02 -10.32
C LYS A 610 2.58 -41.50 -10.09
N ASN A 611 1.67 -40.93 -9.34
CA ASN A 611 1.64 -39.50 -9.03
C ASN A 611 2.29 -39.14 -7.67
N TYR A 612 2.96 -40.13 -7.03
CA TYR A 612 3.89 -39.88 -5.94
C TYR A 612 5.32 -39.78 -6.44
N ARG A 613 6.08 -38.82 -5.94
CA ARG A 613 7.50 -38.66 -6.27
C ARG A 613 8.37 -39.64 -5.49
N THR A 614 9.58 -39.88 -5.98
CA THR A 614 10.59 -40.68 -5.31
C THR A 614 11.35 -39.86 -4.27
N VAL A 615 10.65 -39.33 -3.28
CA VAL A 615 11.23 -38.66 -2.12
C VAL A 615 11.46 -39.65 -1.00
N ALA A 616 12.26 -39.28 0.00
CA ALA A 616 12.72 -40.23 1.02
C ALA A 616 11.57 -40.80 1.89
N TYR A 617 10.58 -39.97 2.24
CA TYR A 617 9.49 -40.37 3.13
C TYR A 617 8.09 -40.15 2.54
N HIS A 618 7.71 -38.93 2.12
CA HIS A 618 6.35 -38.60 1.62
C HIS A 618 6.15 -39.15 0.19
N ASN A 619 6.17 -40.46 0.08
CA ASN A 619 6.07 -41.24 -1.17
C ASN A 619 4.88 -42.19 -1.13
N TRP A 620 4.71 -43.03 -2.16
CA TRP A 620 3.62 -44.01 -2.24
C TRP A 620 3.56 -44.99 -1.02
N ARG A 621 4.71 -45.38 -0.47
CA ARG A 621 4.76 -46.28 0.70
C ARG A 621 4.15 -45.64 1.93
N HIS A 622 4.41 -44.35 2.15
CA HIS A 622 3.79 -43.60 3.22
C HIS A 622 2.27 -43.54 3.06
N ALA A 623 1.76 -43.13 1.89
CA ALA A 623 0.33 -43.08 1.61
C ALA A 623 -0.37 -44.45 1.79
N PHE A 624 0.29 -45.53 1.37
CA PHE A 624 -0.19 -46.86 1.63
C PHE A 624 -0.26 -47.19 3.16
N ASN A 625 0.75 -46.83 3.93
CA ASN A 625 0.77 -46.98 5.37
C ASN A 625 -0.35 -46.24 6.09
N VAL A 626 -0.62 -45.01 5.67
CA VAL A 626 -1.71 -44.18 6.17
C VAL A 626 -3.07 -44.86 5.88
N SER A 627 -3.24 -45.37 4.65
CA SER A 627 -4.45 -46.10 4.24
C SER A 627 -4.62 -47.40 5.01
N GLN A 628 -3.53 -48.17 5.23
CA GLN A 628 -3.56 -49.41 6.03
C GLN A 628 -3.92 -49.12 7.50
N CYS A 629 -3.37 -48.07 8.09
CA CYS A 629 -3.69 -47.67 9.46
C CYS A 629 -5.19 -47.30 9.57
N MET A 630 -5.74 -46.54 8.61
CA MET A 630 -7.15 -46.22 8.54
C MET A 630 -8.02 -47.47 8.40
N PHE A 631 -7.63 -48.40 7.56
CA PHE A 631 -8.32 -49.69 7.38
C PHE A 631 -8.43 -50.49 8.68
N VAL A 632 -7.36 -50.58 9.45
CA VAL A 632 -7.36 -51.31 10.74
C VAL A 632 -8.21 -50.57 11.76
N MET A 633 -8.16 -49.23 11.80
CA MET A 633 -9.04 -48.44 12.66
C MET A 633 -10.52 -48.68 12.35
N ILE A 634 -10.88 -48.70 11.07
CA ILE A 634 -12.26 -48.91 10.64
C ILE A 634 -12.73 -50.32 10.99
N THR A 635 -11.95 -51.36 10.69
CA THR A 635 -12.35 -52.77 10.85
C THR A 635 -12.16 -53.24 12.28
N THR A 636 -10.92 -53.26 12.76
CA THR A 636 -10.54 -53.86 14.05
C THR A 636 -11.00 -53.02 15.24
N ALA A 637 -10.90 -51.69 15.14
CA ALA A 637 -11.42 -50.78 16.17
C ALA A 637 -12.92 -50.48 16.01
N SER A 638 -13.59 -51.04 15.01
CA SER A 638 -15.06 -50.93 14.82
C SER A 638 -15.55 -49.47 14.61
N PHE A 639 -14.76 -48.60 13.96
CA PHE A 639 -15.20 -47.28 13.58
C PHE A 639 -16.27 -47.31 12.46
N GLN A 640 -16.44 -48.46 11.79
CA GLN A 640 -17.56 -48.68 10.86
C GLN A 640 -18.95 -48.53 11.50
N ASP A 641 -19.04 -48.62 12.82
CA ASP A 641 -20.31 -48.44 13.56
C ASP A 641 -20.65 -46.96 13.81
N VAL A 642 -19.67 -46.08 13.59
CA VAL A 642 -19.78 -44.62 13.85
C VAL A 642 -19.75 -43.78 12.57
N LEU A 643 -18.94 -44.23 11.58
CA LEU A 643 -18.77 -43.54 10.29
C LEU A 643 -19.79 -44.05 9.26
N SER A 644 -20.33 -43.14 8.47
CA SER A 644 -21.12 -43.54 7.30
C SER A 644 -20.24 -44.12 6.20
N ASP A 645 -20.83 -44.90 5.31
CA ASP A 645 -20.12 -45.51 4.15
C ASP A 645 -19.43 -44.43 3.27
N ALA A 646 -20.06 -43.26 3.11
CA ALA A 646 -19.48 -42.16 2.36
C ALA A 646 -18.23 -41.57 3.05
N GLU A 647 -18.24 -41.47 4.37
CA GLU A 647 -17.08 -41.02 5.14
C GLU A 647 -15.96 -42.06 5.09
N ILE A 648 -16.28 -43.35 5.17
CA ILE A 648 -15.30 -44.46 5.04
C ILE A 648 -14.61 -44.37 3.68
N LEU A 649 -15.40 -44.23 2.59
CA LEU A 649 -14.82 -44.11 1.24
C LEU A 649 -13.97 -42.82 1.09
N ALA A 650 -14.47 -41.69 1.57
CA ALA A 650 -13.71 -40.44 1.51
C ALA A 650 -12.40 -40.47 2.30
N LEU A 651 -12.40 -41.12 3.49
CA LEU A 651 -11.19 -41.28 4.32
C LEU A 651 -10.17 -42.20 3.64
N MET A 652 -10.62 -43.33 3.10
CA MET A 652 -9.71 -44.26 2.42
C MET A 652 -9.07 -43.67 1.17
N VAL A 653 -9.87 -42.94 0.34
CA VAL A 653 -9.37 -42.22 -0.81
C VAL A 653 -8.47 -41.05 -0.36
N GLY A 654 -8.85 -40.40 0.72
CA GLY A 654 -8.06 -39.32 1.32
C GLY A 654 -6.68 -39.80 1.76
N CYS A 655 -6.60 -40.90 2.48
CA CYS A 655 -5.32 -41.48 2.89
C CYS A 655 -4.37 -41.80 1.71
N LEU A 656 -4.92 -42.31 0.60
CA LEU A 656 -4.10 -42.63 -0.59
C LEU A 656 -3.68 -41.41 -1.37
N CYS A 657 -4.38 -40.26 -1.19
CA CYS A 657 -4.18 -39.05 -1.98
C CYS A 657 -3.60 -37.87 -1.19
N HIS A 658 -3.44 -37.99 0.15
CA HIS A 658 -3.19 -36.82 1.01
C HIS A 658 -1.85 -36.11 0.73
N ASP A 659 -0.85 -36.83 0.17
CA ASP A 659 0.50 -36.34 -0.14
C ASP A 659 0.85 -36.44 -1.63
N LEU A 660 -0.15 -36.48 -2.52
CA LEU A 660 0.08 -36.55 -3.96
C LEU A 660 1.00 -35.42 -4.44
N ASP A 661 2.06 -35.78 -5.19
CA ASP A 661 3.06 -34.85 -5.71
C ASP A 661 3.88 -34.13 -4.63
N HIS A 662 4.01 -34.71 -3.43
CA HIS A 662 4.84 -34.14 -2.39
C HIS A 662 6.30 -34.03 -2.85
N ARG A 663 6.96 -32.87 -2.59
CA ARG A 663 8.27 -32.52 -3.13
C ARG A 663 9.42 -32.63 -2.14
N GLY A 664 9.17 -33.21 -0.98
CA GLY A 664 10.15 -33.36 0.09
C GLY A 664 10.43 -32.05 0.84
N THR A 665 9.52 -31.08 0.80
CA THR A 665 9.64 -29.78 1.50
C THR A 665 8.32 -29.36 2.07
N ASN A 666 8.32 -28.72 3.24
CA ASN A 666 7.12 -28.35 3.98
C ASN A 666 6.50 -27.02 3.53
N ASN A 667 5.31 -26.67 4.08
CA ASN A 667 4.60 -25.43 3.80
C ASN A 667 5.42 -24.17 4.09
N ALA A 668 6.22 -24.16 5.15
CA ALA A 668 7.08 -23.04 5.52
C ALA A 668 8.17 -22.78 4.46
N PHE A 669 8.75 -23.84 3.90
CA PHE A 669 9.71 -23.74 2.80
C PHE A 669 9.05 -23.19 1.53
N GLN A 670 7.85 -23.65 1.19
CA GLN A 670 7.10 -23.16 0.04
C GLN A 670 6.81 -21.65 0.17
N ALA A 671 6.41 -21.20 1.36
CA ALA A 671 6.15 -19.79 1.65
C ALA A 671 7.42 -18.94 1.58
N LYS A 672 8.52 -19.38 2.21
CA LYS A 672 9.82 -18.66 2.23
C LYS A 672 10.43 -18.48 0.84
N THR A 673 10.32 -19.50 -0.01
CA THR A 673 10.85 -19.47 -1.39
C THR A 673 9.94 -18.72 -2.35
N GLY A 674 8.70 -18.38 -1.95
CA GLY A 674 7.71 -17.81 -2.86
C GLY A 674 7.41 -18.76 -4.04
N SER A 675 7.35 -20.07 -3.76
CA SER A 675 7.19 -21.09 -4.80
C SER A 675 5.90 -20.92 -5.60
N ALA A 676 5.84 -21.52 -6.79
CA ALA A 676 4.63 -21.53 -7.61
C ALA A 676 3.41 -22.09 -6.86
N LEU A 677 3.61 -23.09 -5.98
CA LEU A 677 2.56 -23.64 -5.12
C LEU A 677 2.05 -22.60 -4.11
N ALA A 678 2.96 -21.89 -3.42
CA ALA A 678 2.57 -20.84 -2.46
C ALA A 678 1.85 -19.66 -3.14
N LEU A 679 2.27 -19.32 -4.36
CA LEU A 679 1.61 -18.29 -5.17
C LEU A 679 0.20 -18.70 -5.62
N LEU A 680 0.00 -19.98 -5.91
CA LEU A 680 -1.27 -20.50 -6.41
C LEU A 680 -2.28 -20.73 -5.28
N TYR A 681 -1.85 -21.37 -4.19
CA TYR A 681 -2.73 -21.84 -3.11
C TYR A 681 -2.70 -20.98 -1.83
N GLY A 682 -1.76 -20.02 -1.76
CA GLY A 682 -1.53 -19.23 -0.53
C GLY A 682 -0.52 -19.90 0.41
N THR A 683 -0.31 -19.30 1.57
CA THR A 683 0.71 -19.73 2.55
C THR A 683 0.15 -20.61 3.67
N SER A 684 -1.16 -20.83 3.73
CA SER A 684 -1.84 -21.71 4.68
C SER A 684 -2.23 -23.02 3.99
N ALA A 685 -1.82 -24.16 4.52
CA ALA A 685 -2.06 -25.50 3.96
C ALA A 685 -1.73 -25.60 2.46
N THR A 686 -0.61 -24.99 2.03
CA THR A 686 -0.22 -24.88 0.62
C THR A 686 -0.16 -26.22 -0.08
N LEU A 687 0.55 -27.18 0.54
CA LEU A 687 0.74 -28.52 0.01
C LEU A 687 -0.58 -29.31 0.02
N GLU A 688 -1.34 -29.25 1.09
CA GLU A 688 -2.59 -29.99 1.26
C GLU A 688 -3.66 -29.53 0.24
N HIS A 689 -3.71 -28.22 -0.06
CA HIS A 689 -4.52 -27.71 -1.18
C HIS A 689 -4.04 -28.24 -2.53
N HIS A 690 -2.75 -28.36 -2.74
CA HIS A 690 -2.17 -28.94 -3.95
C HIS A 690 -2.51 -30.42 -4.06
N HIS A 691 -2.32 -31.22 -3.00
CA HIS A 691 -2.63 -32.64 -2.98
C HIS A 691 -4.10 -32.92 -3.29
N PHE A 692 -5.02 -32.13 -2.69
CA PHE A 692 -6.44 -32.23 -3.02
C PHE A 692 -6.72 -31.92 -4.49
N ASN A 693 -6.18 -30.83 -5.03
CA ASN A 693 -6.41 -30.47 -6.43
C ASN A 693 -5.83 -31.53 -7.38
N HIS A 694 -4.70 -32.13 -7.03
CA HIS A 694 -4.12 -33.23 -7.77
C HIS A 694 -4.99 -34.49 -7.73
N ALA A 695 -5.54 -34.82 -6.58
CA ALA A 695 -6.50 -35.92 -6.44
C ALA A 695 -7.76 -35.70 -7.33
N VAL A 696 -8.30 -34.50 -7.34
CA VAL A 696 -9.41 -34.10 -8.20
C VAL A 696 -9.06 -34.24 -9.68
N MET A 697 -7.87 -33.82 -10.08
CA MET A 697 -7.41 -33.94 -11.47
C MET A 697 -7.31 -35.40 -11.92
N ILE A 698 -6.82 -36.31 -11.06
CA ILE A 698 -6.80 -37.75 -11.35
C ILE A 698 -8.22 -38.28 -11.52
N LEU A 699 -9.13 -37.93 -10.61
CA LEU A 699 -10.55 -38.34 -10.68
C LEU A 699 -11.24 -37.86 -11.95
N GLN A 700 -10.89 -36.65 -12.42
CA GLN A 700 -11.49 -36.05 -13.64
C GLN A 700 -10.86 -36.60 -14.95
N SER A 701 -9.74 -37.32 -14.87
CA SER A 701 -9.13 -37.95 -16.02
C SER A 701 -10.00 -39.05 -16.58
N GLU A 702 -9.99 -39.24 -17.88
CA GLU A 702 -10.82 -40.25 -18.59
C GLU A 702 -10.61 -41.64 -18.00
N GLY A 703 -11.71 -42.27 -17.58
CA GLY A 703 -11.70 -43.64 -17.02
C GLY A 703 -11.14 -43.75 -15.60
N HIS A 704 -10.97 -42.66 -14.88
CA HIS A 704 -10.42 -42.70 -13.50
C HIS A 704 -11.43 -42.30 -12.41
N ASN A 705 -12.66 -41.90 -12.80
CA ASN A 705 -13.65 -41.42 -11.85
C ASN A 705 -14.32 -42.60 -11.09
N ILE A 706 -13.78 -42.95 -9.92
CA ILE A 706 -14.36 -43.94 -9.03
C ILE A 706 -15.70 -43.49 -8.40
N PHE A 707 -16.07 -42.21 -8.55
CA PHE A 707 -17.34 -41.62 -8.05
C PHE A 707 -18.37 -41.40 -9.15
N ALA A 708 -18.18 -41.94 -10.35
CA ALA A 708 -19.04 -41.68 -11.52
C ALA A 708 -20.50 -42.09 -11.32
N ASN A 709 -20.78 -43.05 -10.45
CA ASN A 709 -22.12 -43.55 -10.20
C ASN A 709 -22.89 -42.82 -9.08
N LEU A 710 -22.27 -41.79 -8.45
CA LEU A 710 -22.91 -40.94 -7.45
C LEU A 710 -23.83 -39.91 -8.11
N SER A 711 -24.93 -39.56 -7.43
CA SER A 711 -25.75 -38.43 -7.84
C SER A 711 -24.94 -37.14 -7.63
N SER A 712 -25.35 -36.05 -8.32
CA SER A 712 -24.65 -34.73 -8.21
C SER A 712 -24.50 -34.23 -6.75
N LYS A 713 -25.53 -34.49 -5.91
CA LYS A 713 -25.51 -34.11 -4.49
C LYS A 713 -24.53 -34.99 -3.68
N GLU A 714 -24.53 -36.28 -3.90
CA GLU A 714 -23.62 -37.24 -3.25
C GLU A 714 -22.17 -36.99 -3.71
N TYR A 715 -21.97 -36.68 -4.99
CA TYR A 715 -20.65 -36.35 -5.52
C TYR A 715 -20.12 -35.06 -4.86
N SER A 716 -20.94 -34.00 -4.77
CA SER A 716 -20.55 -32.75 -4.11
C SER A 716 -20.21 -33.00 -2.63
N ASN A 717 -20.99 -33.78 -1.91
CA ASN A 717 -20.71 -34.16 -0.53
C ASN A 717 -19.41 -34.97 -0.40
N MET A 718 -19.19 -35.94 -1.31
CA MET A 718 -17.97 -36.75 -1.33
C MET A 718 -16.72 -35.89 -1.57
N MET A 719 -16.78 -34.93 -2.48
CA MET A 719 -15.69 -33.99 -2.75
C MET A 719 -15.39 -33.09 -1.56
N GLN A 720 -16.43 -32.67 -0.82
CA GLN A 720 -16.27 -31.88 0.40
C GLN A 720 -15.61 -32.72 1.53
N LEU A 721 -16.05 -33.98 1.71
CA LEU A 721 -15.47 -34.90 2.68
C LEU A 721 -13.99 -35.21 2.36
N LEU A 722 -13.69 -35.48 1.08
CA LEU A 722 -12.33 -35.71 0.61
C LEU A 722 -11.42 -34.49 0.84
N LYS A 723 -11.93 -33.28 0.53
CA LYS A 723 -11.21 -32.03 0.79
C LYS A 723 -10.91 -31.85 2.27
N GLN A 724 -11.89 -32.07 3.13
CA GLN A 724 -11.71 -31.98 4.58
C GLN A 724 -10.69 -33.01 5.09
N ALA A 725 -10.75 -34.26 4.60
CA ALA A 725 -9.81 -35.30 4.97
C ALA A 725 -8.36 -34.91 4.63
N ILE A 726 -8.10 -34.45 3.40
CA ILE A 726 -6.75 -34.08 2.96
C ILE A 726 -6.26 -32.81 3.68
N LEU A 727 -7.10 -31.76 3.79
CA LEU A 727 -6.68 -30.53 4.50
C LEU A 727 -6.41 -30.77 5.98
N SER A 728 -6.99 -31.80 6.59
CA SER A 728 -6.78 -32.11 8.00
C SER A 728 -5.41 -32.75 8.31
N THR A 729 -4.58 -33.03 7.32
CA THR A 729 -3.20 -33.48 7.53
C THR A 729 -2.24 -32.31 7.78
N ASP A 730 -2.64 -31.05 7.55
CA ASP A 730 -1.87 -29.89 8.03
C ASP A 730 -1.98 -29.78 9.55
N LEU A 731 -0.89 -30.09 10.24
CA LEU A 731 -0.81 -30.06 11.71
C LEU A 731 -1.01 -28.67 12.31
N THR A 732 -0.82 -27.60 11.55
CA THR A 732 -0.99 -26.21 12.03
C THR A 732 -2.45 -25.85 12.31
N LEU A 733 -3.40 -26.61 11.77
CA LEU A 733 -4.83 -26.37 11.92
C LEU A 733 -5.47 -27.13 13.12
N HIS A 734 -4.70 -27.91 13.90
CA HIS A 734 -5.21 -28.96 14.82
C HIS A 734 -5.00 -28.72 16.31
N PHE A 735 -4.95 -27.51 16.83
CA PHE A 735 -4.78 -27.29 18.27
C PHE A 735 -6.07 -27.31 19.12
N ASP A 736 -7.25 -27.58 18.55
CA ASP A 736 -8.50 -27.70 19.30
C ASP A 736 -8.97 -29.17 19.43
N PHE A 737 -8.38 -29.89 20.36
CA PHE A 737 -8.69 -31.31 20.61
C PHE A 737 -10.06 -31.58 21.27
N ASN A 738 -10.93 -30.57 21.38
CA ASN A 738 -12.22 -30.69 22.07
C ASN A 738 -13.36 -31.19 21.18
N VAL A 739 -13.18 -31.25 19.86
CA VAL A 739 -14.16 -31.76 18.93
C VAL A 739 -13.57 -32.92 18.14
N ILE A 740 -13.99 -34.13 18.52
CA ILE A 740 -13.58 -35.35 17.83
C ILE A 740 -14.30 -35.42 16.49
N ASN A 741 -13.53 -35.34 15.44
CA ASN A 741 -14.05 -35.45 14.09
C ASN A 741 -13.09 -36.30 13.23
N ARG A 742 -13.54 -36.56 11.99
CA ARG A 742 -12.80 -37.29 10.95
C ARG A 742 -11.37 -36.81 10.74
N SER A 743 -11.11 -35.52 11.01
CA SER A 743 -9.80 -34.90 10.94
C SER A 743 -8.78 -35.55 11.86
N MET A 744 -9.20 -35.91 13.10
CA MET A 744 -8.31 -36.57 14.06
C MET A 744 -7.89 -37.98 13.59
N LEU A 745 -8.81 -38.69 12.90
CA LEU A 745 -8.49 -40.03 12.36
C LEU A 745 -7.45 -39.89 11.23
N MET A 746 -7.60 -38.92 10.34
CA MET A 746 -6.63 -38.69 9.28
C MET A 746 -5.25 -38.34 9.84
N THR A 747 -5.15 -37.41 10.76
CA THR A 747 -3.89 -37.03 11.43
C THR A 747 -3.27 -38.21 12.17
N ALA A 748 -4.08 -39.01 12.87
CA ALA A 748 -3.57 -40.16 13.58
C ALA A 748 -3.04 -41.26 12.64
N CYS A 749 -3.70 -41.49 11.50
CA CYS A 749 -3.21 -42.42 10.50
C CYS A 749 -1.92 -41.93 9.83
N ASP A 750 -1.82 -40.63 9.55
CA ASP A 750 -0.64 -39.98 8.99
C ASP A 750 0.58 -40.11 9.92
N LEU A 751 0.37 -39.94 11.25
CA LEU A 751 1.38 -40.12 12.28
C LEU A 751 1.52 -41.59 12.74
N GLY A 752 0.82 -42.54 12.10
CA GLY A 752 0.72 -43.94 12.53
C GLY A 752 2.04 -44.69 12.69
N ALA A 753 3.11 -44.26 12.06
CA ALA A 753 4.45 -44.87 12.16
C ALA A 753 4.99 -44.89 13.61
N VAL A 754 4.61 -43.93 14.46
CA VAL A 754 5.04 -43.87 15.87
C VAL A 754 4.44 -45.01 16.72
N THR A 755 3.37 -45.66 16.25
CA THR A 755 2.67 -46.77 16.94
C THR A 755 3.23 -48.14 16.56
N ARG A 756 4.05 -48.23 15.49
CA ARG A 756 4.58 -49.49 14.95
C ARG A 756 5.68 -50.06 15.82
N PRO A 757 6.01 -51.39 15.67
CA PRO A 757 7.16 -51.97 16.34
C PRO A 757 8.43 -51.15 16.13
N TRP A 758 9.29 -51.14 17.18
CA TRP A 758 10.50 -50.30 17.25
C TRP A 758 11.34 -50.23 15.97
N LYS A 759 11.61 -51.40 15.37
CA LYS A 759 12.44 -51.48 14.14
C LYS A 759 11.83 -50.64 12.99
N ILE A 760 10.51 -50.69 12.81
CA ILE A 760 9.78 -50.01 11.76
C ILE A 760 9.71 -48.53 12.10
N SER A 761 9.29 -48.20 13.34
CA SER A 761 9.17 -46.82 13.82
C SER A 761 10.49 -46.06 13.72
N LYS A 762 11.61 -46.72 14.11
CA LYS A 762 12.95 -46.13 13.99
C LYS A 762 13.35 -45.89 12.54
N GLN A 763 13.15 -46.88 11.64
CA GLN A 763 13.49 -46.78 10.24
C GLN A 763 12.67 -45.65 9.55
N VAL A 764 11.40 -45.51 9.91
CA VAL A 764 10.55 -44.41 9.40
C VAL A 764 11.05 -43.05 9.92
N ALA A 765 11.40 -42.95 11.20
CA ALA A 765 11.97 -41.73 11.75
C ALA A 765 13.26 -41.31 11.03
N GLU A 766 14.12 -42.27 10.67
CA GLU A 766 15.34 -42.04 9.92
C GLU A 766 15.04 -41.55 8.47
N LEU A 767 14.01 -42.08 7.79
CA LEU A 767 13.57 -41.66 6.48
C LEU A 767 13.01 -40.24 6.49
N VAL A 768 12.14 -39.92 7.47
CA VAL A 768 11.62 -38.52 7.67
C VAL A 768 12.76 -37.54 7.89
N THR A 769 13.70 -37.92 8.77
CA THR A 769 14.86 -37.07 9.08
C THR A 769 15.75 -36.88 7.87
N SER A 770 15.94 -37.90 7.02
CA SER A 770 16.69 -37.77 5.78
C SER A 770 16.07 -36.75 4.82
N GLU A 771 14.74 -36.78 4.69
CA GLU A 771 14.00 -35.81 3.86
C GLU A 771 14.08 -34.38 4.43
N PHE A 772 13.97 -34.22 5.75
CA PHE A 772 14.13 -32.95 6.42
C PHE A 772 15.54 -32.37 6.26
N PHE A 773 16.58 -33.22 6.30
CA PHE A 773 17.95 -32.78 6.04
C PHE A 773 18.16 -32.31 4.60
N GLU A 774 17.51 -32.93 3.62
CA GLU A 774 17.53 -32.45 2.23
C GLU A 774 16.88 -31.07 2.10
N GLN A 775 15.77 -30.83 2.81
CA GLN A 775 15.18 -29.48 2.89
C GLN A 775 16.13 -28.48 3.55
N GLY A 776 16.77 -28.84 4.67
CA GLY A 776 17.71 -27.97 5.39
C GLY A 776 18.93 -27.61 4.54
N ASP A 777 19.45 -28.55 3.74
CA ASP A 777 20.53 -28.30 2.80
C ASP A 777 20.10 -27.30 1.70
N ARG A 778 18.85 -27.37 1.24
CA ARG A 778 18.24 -26.40 0.32
C ARG A 778 18.02 -25.04 1.00
N GLU A 779 17.53 -24.98 2.23
CA GLU A 779 17.41 -23.73 2.99
C GLU A 779 18.75 -22.99 3.12
N ARG A 780 19.83 -23.76 3.33
CA ARG A 780 21.20 -23.23 3.43
C ARG A 780 21.74 -22.76 2.07
N SER A 781 21.53 -23.54 1.01
CA SER A 781 22.07 -23.23 -0.32
C SER A 781 21.24 -22.17 -1.08
N GLU A 782 19.91 -22.27 -1.07
CA GLU A 782 19.01 -21.42 -1.84
C GLU A 782 18.65 -20.12 -1.10
N LEU A 783 18.30 -20.22 0.21
CA LEU A 783 17.80 -19.11 1.01
C LEU A 783 18.88 -18.43 1.87
N LYS A 784 20.08 -19.01 1.97
CA LYS A 784 21.16 -18.54 2.86
C LYS A 784 20.73 -18.45 4.33
N LEU A 785 19.82 -19.34 4.75
CA LEU A 785 19.31 -19.41 6.12
C LEU A 785 20.03 -20.53 6.88
N ILE A 786 20.12 -20.38 8.20
CA ILE A 786 20.51 -21.47 9.11
C ILE A 786 19.24 -22.29 9.38
N PRO A 787 19.18 -23.58 9.01
CA PRO A 787 18.00 -24.40 9.24
C PRO A 787 17.79 -24.65 10.74
N ALA A 788 16.54 -24.89 11.14
CA ALA A 788 16.22 -25.33 12.51
C ALA A 788 16.81 -26.71 12.80
N ALA A 789 16.96 -27.06 14.07
CA ALA A 789 17.64 -28.30 14.52
C ALA A 789 17.17 -29.57 13.79
N ILE A 790 15.85 -29.72 13.60
CA ILE A 790 15.21 -30.87 12.95
C ILE A 790 15.57 -30.97 11.45
N PHE A 791 15.97 -29.88 10.82
CA PHE A 791 16.38 -29.82 9.41
C PHE A 791 17.91 -29.75 9.24
N ASP A 792 18.68 -29.68 10.34
CA ASP A 792 20.13 -29.51 10.27
C ASP A 792 20.86 -30.84 10.34
N ARG A 793 21.42 -31.31 9.23
CA ARG A 793 22.22 -32.54 9.15
C ARG A 793 23.42 -32.61 10.12
N ASN A 794 23.95 -31.44 10.53
CA ASN A 794 25.04 -31.37 11.48
C ASN A 794 24.60 -31.61 12.92
N ARG A 795 23.28 -31.63 13.19
CA ARG A 795 22.67 -31.86 14.51
C ARG A 795 21.94 -33.21 14.59
N LYS A 796 22.32 -34.15 13.75
CA LYS A 796 21.73 -35.52 13.70
C LYS A 796 21.77 -36.26 15.03
N ASP A 797 22.73 -35.99 15.88
CA ASP A 797 22.90 -36.62 17.19
C ASP A 797 21.80 -36.17 18.18
N GLU A 798 21.07 -35.09 17.91
CA GLU A 798 19.91 -34.62 18.67
C GLU A 798 18.61 -35.36 18.30
N LEU A 799 18.62 -36.23 17.26
CA LEU A 799 17.44 -36.95 16.80
C LEU A 799 16.67 -37.67 17.93
N PRO A 800 17.30 -38.38 18.87
CA PRO A 800 16.56 -39.02 19.96
C PRO A 800 15.79 -38.03 20.85
N ALA A 801 16.35 -36.83 21.12
CA ALA A 801 15.70 -35.79 21.91
C ALA A 801 14.52 -35.20 21.14
N LEU A 802 14.72 -34.88 19.85
CA LEU A 802 13.66 -34.37 18.96
C LEU A 802 12.50 -35.34 18.80
N GLN A 803 12.79 -36.67 18.76
CA GLN A 803 11.74 -37.67 18.71
C GLN A 803 10.95 -37.76 20.02
N LEU A 804 11.57 -37.55 21.18
CA LEU A 804 10.88 -37.47 22.46
C LEU A 804 9.94 -36.26 22.52
N GLU A 805 10.42 -35.07 22.10
CA GLU A 805 9.60 -33.86 22.01
C GLU A 805 8.38 -34.04 21.08
N TRP A 806 8.60 -34.70 19.95
CA TRP A 806 7.55 -35.01 18.97
C TRP A 806 6.51 -35.98 19.56
N ILE A 807 6.97 -37.05 20.20
CA ILE A 807 6.09 -38.05 20.81
C ILE A 807 5.29 -37.39 21.94
N ASP A 808 5.93 -36.69 22.87
CA ASP A 808 5.28 -36.14 24.06
C ASP A 808 4.39 -34.90 23.72
N GLY A 809 4.83 -34.06 22.78
CA GLY A 809 4.13 -32.83 22.44
C GLY A 809 2.96 -32.99 21.47
N ILE A 810 3.05 -33.91 20.52
CA ILE A 810 2.07 -34.08 19.43
C ILE A 810 1.40 -35.46 19.47
N CYS A 811 2.18 -36.56 19.41
CA CYS A 811 1.61 -37.88 19.22
C CYS A 811 0.80 -38.34 20.43
N LYS A 812 1.35 -38.29 21.64
CA LYS A 812 0.66 -38.76 22.84
C LYS A 812 -0.67 -38.04 23.11
N PRO A 813 -0.76 -36.68 23.06
CA PRO A 813 -2.02 -35.99 23.23
C PRO A 813 -3.10 -36.45 22.25
N LEU A 814 -2.75 -36.61 20.97
CA LEU A 814 -3.65 -37.03 19.91
C LEU A 814 -4.20 -38.45 20.16
N TYR A 815 -3.31 -39.42 20.38
CA TYR A 815 -3.74 -40.79 20.58
C TYR A 815 -4.40 -41.03 21.95
N GLN A 816 -4.08 -40.27 22.99
CA GLN A 816 -4.82 -40.25 24.25
C GLN A 816 -6.26 -39.75 24.07
N ALA A 817 -6.48 -38.75 23.23
CA ALA A 817 -7.82 -38.26 22.89
C ALA A 817 -8.61 -39.34 22.15
N LEU A 818 -8.00 -40.02 21.18
CA LEU A 818 -8.62 -41.15 20.44
C LEU A 818 -8.90 -42.33 21.33
N LEU A 819 -7.99 -42.68 22.28
CA LEU A 819 -8.18 -43.79 23.23
C LEU A 819 -9.39 -43.56 24.18
N LYS A 820 -9.66 -42.30 24.56
CA LYS A 820 -10.87 -41.95 25.33
C LYS A 820 -12.15 -42.30 24.59
N LEU A 821 -12.10 -42.19 23.23
CA LEU A 821 -13.23 -42.57 22.39
C LEU A 821 -13.39 -44.06 22.21
N ASN A 822 -12.30 -44.75 21.95
CA ASN A 822 -12.29 -46.15 21.60
C ASN A 822 -11.12 -46.86 22.22
N ARG A 823 -11.42 -47.67 23.30
CA ARG A 823 -10.39 -48.43 24.01
C ARG A 823 -9.71 -49.51 23.17
N LYS A 824 -10.29 -49.90 22.03
CA LYS A 824 -9.67 -50.88 21.13
C LYS A 824 -8.39 -50.31 20.46
N LEU A 825 -8.14 -49.03 20.57
CA LEU A 825 -6.90 -48.38 20.12
C LEU A 825 -5.74 -48.49 21.14
N GLN A 826 -5.94 -49.16 22.28
CA GLN A 826 -4.89 -49.37 23.29
C GLN A 826 -3.56 -49.91 22.69
N PRO A 827 -3.54 -50.86 21.74
CA PRO A 827 -2.31 -51.34 21.16
C PRO A 827 -1.45 -50.26 20.49
N MET A 828 -2.08 -49.20 19.91
CA MET A 828 -1.37 -48.09 19.33
C MET A 828 -0.66 -47.24 20.40
N MET A 829 -1.34 -47.01 21.51
CA MET A 829 -0.77 -46.29 22.64
C MET A 829 0.38 -47.06 23.28
N ASP A 830 0.22 -48.37 23.44
CA ASP A 830 1.28 -49.25 24.00
C ASP A 830 2.52 -49.24 23.09
N GLY A 831 2.34 -49.20 21.76
CA GLY A 831 3.41 -49.03 20.78
C GLY A 831 4.16 -47.69 20.93
N ILE A 832 3.42 -46.58 21.11
CA ILE A 832 4.00 -45.26 21.36
C ILE A 832 4.83 -45.24 22.63
N ASP A 833 4.29 -45.77 23.74
CA ASP A 833 5.00 -45.82 25.02
C ASP A 833 6.25 -46.70 24.96
N ALA A 834 6.20 -47.83 24.25
CA ALA A 834 7.37 -48.70 24.02
C ALA A 834 8.45 -47.97 23.20
N ASN A 835 8.08 -47.28 22.11
CA ASN A 835 8.99 -46.51 21.25
C ASN A 835 9.58 -45.32 22.00
N ARG A 836 8.77 -44.60 22.78
CA ARG A 836 9.23 -43.51 23.63
C ARG A 836 10.34 -43.97 24.59
N LYS A 837 10.14 -45.12 25.24
CA LYS A 837 11.17 -45.67 26.13
C LYS A 837 12.48 -45.97 25.39
N LYS A 838 12.40 -46.51 24.16
CA LYS A 838 13.59 -46.79 23.35
C LYS A 838 14.32 -45.52 22.94
N TRP A 839 13.60 -44.45 22.58
CA TRP A 839 14.20 -43.17 22.30
C TRP A 839 14.85 -42.53 23.56
N GLN A 840 14.23 -42.71 24.75
CA GLN A 840 14.80 -42.26 26.02
C GLN A 840 16.10 -43.00 26.34
N ASP A 841 16.16 -44.33 26.12
CA ASP A 841 17.37 -45.16 26.32
C ASP A 841 18.50 -44.69 25.41
N LEU A 842 18.20 -44.39 24.13
CA LEU A 842 19.18 -43.85 23.17
C LEU A 842 19.67 -42.47 23.62
N CYS A 843 18.78 -41.55 23.99
CA CYS A 843 19.14 -40.22 24.47
C CYS A 843 20.09 -40.28 25.68
N SER A 844 19.80 -41.15 26.62
CA SER A 844 20.64 -41.37 27.81
C SER A 844 22.03 -41.91 27.48
N SER A 845 22.13 -42.83 26.51
CA SER A 845 23.41 -43.42 26.07
C SER A 845 24.28 -42.37 25.33
N TYR A 846 23.69 -41.53 24.50
CA TYR A 846 24.40 -40.41 23.83
C TYR A 846 24.95 -39.42 24.86
N GLN A 847 24.15 -39.03 25.86
CA GLN A 847 24.59 -38.12 26.92
C GLN A 847 25.75 -38.68 27.75
N GLN A 848 25.75 -40.00 28.01
CA GLN A 848 26.89 -40.65 28.71
C GLN A 848 28.15 -40.65 27.84
N THR A 849 28.02 -40.87 26.54
CA THR A 849 29.16 -40.88 25.61
C THR A 849 29.79 -39.49 25.47
N CYS A 850 28.98 -38.42 25.38
CA CYS A 850 29.47 -37.06 25.33
C CYS A 850 30.20 -36.66 26.63
N ARG A 851 29.65 -37.00 27.79
CA ARG A 851 30.32 -36.77 29.10
C ARG A 851 31.65 -37.46 29.19
N ALA A 852 31.72 -38.73 28.72
CA ALA A 852 32.96 -39.49 28.72
C ALA A 852 34.03 -38.94 27.77
N SER A 853 33.62 -38.29 26.66
CA SER A 853 34.57 -37.59 25.77
C SER A 853 35.06 -36.25 26.37
N ASP A 854 34.16 -35.48 27.00
CA ASP A 854 34.50 -34.23 27.65
C ASP A 854 35.43 -34.44 28.85
N ASP A 855 35.21 -35.54 29.63
CA ASP A 855 36.10 -35.95 30.73
C ASP A 855 37.48 -36.46 30.22
N ALA A 856 37.51 -37.08 29.04
CA ALA A 856 38.75 -37.53 28.40
C ALA A 856 39.58 -36.34 27.89
N ASP A 857 38.92 -35.35 27.26
CA ASP A 857 39.58 -34.11 26.80
C ASP A 857 40.05 -33.22 27.97
N ALA A 858 39.28 -33.21 29.08
CA ALA A 858 39.72 -32.53 30.33
C ALA A 858 40.91 -33.17 31.04
N LEU A 859 41.20 -34.43 30.76
CA LEU A 859 42.40 -35.14 31.27
C LEU A 859 43.64 -34.93 30.41
N PHE A 860 43.51 -34.36 29.21
CA PHE A 860 44.61 -34.03 28.26
C PHE A 860 44.98 -32.57 28.24
N HIS A 861 44.24 -31.70 28.95
CA HIS A 861 44.59 -30.31 29.20
C HIS A 861 45.00 -30.12 30.66
#